data_421d4cc7e922de725c60d1343f31086f
#
_entry.id   421d4cc7e922de725c60d1343f31086f
#
_cell.length_a   1.000
_cell.length_b   1.000
_cell.length_c   1.000
_cell.angle_alpha   90.00
_cell.angle_beta   90.00
_cell.angle_gamma   90.00
#
_symmetry.space_group_name_H-M   'P 1'
#
loop_
_entity.id
_entity.type
_entity.pdbx_description
1 polymer ?
#
loop_
_entity_poly.entity_id
_entity_poly.type
_entity_poly.pdbx_seq_one_letter_code
_entity_poly.pdbx_strand_id
1 'polypeptide(L)'
;MSRRIRVLNVAEKPSVQREVSSCLSGGTAARVPSGRCSNYVFEYNINGQPCEMVFAAVAGHLQSLEFTEQYKKWHGCAPVELYTAPVVKFVPEDKKDLQRNLEQQARHCEWLVLWLDCDREGENIAYEVIDVCKKVQPHLVVKRARFSALIARDLHHAVSHLVEPNENDSKAVDARQEIDLRIGASFTRLQTLLLQTKFDWQANGVDERPLISYGPCQFPTLGLIVQRAWEIQAHIPEDFWHIQVTHTAQDHKKTEFSWDRGRLFDHTAATVLYEVCVEEPLASVTKVQGKEKKRWPPLPLSTLEMQKKATQALHMPGERIMKIAEELYQAGFISYPRTETDSFPPSQDLMALVREHEGDPRWGSHAQAIVHGNMWKPPGNGGHDDKAHPPIHPTKHTAGESNWPSEKTRLYEFIVRSFLATCSKPAVGFETRLEICVAGEGFSTTGLMVTERNWLQVYPYTKWGGNESLPHLQEGQTFMPSQLMLKEGRTQPAARLSERDLIALMEQHNIGTDATVAEHIQKQLDRGYATKDGNLTFWPTSLGEALVGAYRKMGLENLWLPNLRGKIEANITAVAHGARSKESVLQEAVEFFKADFEAASQKQSMMDAEVALFFSRAAGEADAYNSDGSHAGDFIGPCHSCGFDLMLRQREGQKFVVACTGAPSCKESVYLPRATLSVSVSEDHCQDCHHAIVHKLNLRFRAAQIPPGTPPTFHSCIIHDRQLKTLLAAMGPSRPPGGQAGAGSRGPFGSGRGHTGSGRGASLHGSRGSSSANGRGGRRGGGMGSRGGGRPAANHRGHQRSDSDGDDNPRPARRARGSAARGTTRGRGSSRAGRSSTAGRFGSSGRSSNNNNRWSSNGVPLCPRHGLECLSLTANTSNNPGRRFFKCSHQTEADACLKFAWADEYDGAPAGHGRGGSSRGTSHAGRNRGQGGRQGQNGGQFVTATGHSAQTCYKCGEPGHWSNACPDI
;
A
#
# COMPACT_ATOMS: atom_id res chain seq x y z
N MET A 1 -10.70 -38.30 -48.24
CA MET A 1 -9.72 -37.64 -47.37
C MET A 1 -10.43 -36.47 -46.69
N SER A 2 -10.50 -36.43 -45.34
CA SER A 2 -11.06 -35.29 -44.63
C SER A 2 -10.25 -34.04 -44.97
N ARG A 3 -10.91 -32.92 -45.24
CA ARG A 3 -10.27 -31.62 -45.53
C ARG A 3 -9.35 -31.25 -44.34
N ARG A 4 -8.11 -30.90 -44.62
CA ARG A 4 -7.16 -30.44 -43.60
C ARG A 4 -7.55 -29.00 -43.19
N ILE A 5 -7.68 -28.77 -41.88
CA ILE A 5 -7.99 -27.46 -41.31
C ILE A 5 -6.70 -26.78 -40.83
N ARG A 6 -6.56 -25.50 -41.11
CA ARG A 6 -5.43 -24.70 -40.56
C ARG A 6 -5.86 -23.99 -39.29
N VAL A 7 -5.09 -24.19 -38.21
CA VAL A 7 -5.41 -23.73 -36.85
C VAL A 7 -4.34 -22.79 -36.36
N LEU A 8 -4.73 -21.54 -36.07
CA LEU A 8 -3.89 -20.59 -35.37
C LEU A 8 -3.98 -20.87 -33.87
N ASN A 9 -2.86 -21.19 -33.26
CA ASN A 9 -2.73 -21.34 -31.80
C ASN A 9 -1.97 -20.15 -31.24
N VAL A 10 -2.44 -19.55 -30.15
CA VAL A 10 -1.81 -18.37 -29.55
C VAL A 10 -1.55 -18.63 -28.08
N ALA A 11 -0.27 -18.60 -27.69
CA ALA A 11 0.15 -18.71 -26.30
C ALA A 11 0.40 -17.32 -25.69
N GLU A 12 0.32 -17.22 -24.39
CA GLU A 12 0.57 -15.97 -23.66
C GLU A 12 2.05 -15.53 -23.74
N LYS A 13 2.96 -16.50 -23.64
CA LYS A 13 4.40 -16.25 -23.59
C LYS A 13 5.14 -17.12 -24.61
N PRO A 14 6.27 -16.66 -25.17
CA PRO A 14 7.09 -17.47 -26.11
C PRO A 14 7.65 -18.77 -25.49
N SER A 15 7.82 -18.81 -24.17
CA SER A 15 8.18 -20.05 -23.45
C SER A 15 7.10 -21.10 -23.54
N VAL A 16 5.84 -20.72 -23.29
CA VAL A 16 4.67 -21.59 -23.39
C VAL A 16 4.44 -22.05 -24.81
N GLN A 17 4.54 -21.13 -25.79
CA GLN A 17 4.47 -21.44 -27.23
C GLN A 17 5.43 -22.57 -27.60
N ARG A 18 6.71 -22.47 -27.19
CA ARG A 18 7.75 -23.46 -27.51
C ARG A 18 7.45 -24.79 -26.86
N GLU A 19 7.08 -24.78 -25.55
CA GLU A 19 6.86 -26.02 -24.80
C GLU A 19 5.64 -26.79 -25.32
N VAL A 20 4.51 -26.08 -25.55
CA VAL A 20 3.29 -26.71 -26.09
C VAL A 20 3.54 -27.22 -27.50
N SER A 21 4.22 -26.45 -28.37
CA SER A 21 4.56 -26.90 -29.74
C SER A 21 5.45 -28.11 -29.73
N SER A 22 6.50 -28.14 -28.88
CA SER A 22 7.40 -29.26 -28.74
C SER A 22 6.66 -30.51 -28.25
N CYS A 23 5.82 -30.37 -27.25
CA CYS A 23 5.05 -31.45 -26.67
C CYS A 23 4.07 -32.07 -27.69
N LEU A 24 3.20 -31.25 -28.27
CA LEU A 24 2.16 -31.75 -29.20
C LEU A 24 2.73 -32.32 -30.51
N SER A 25 3.87 -31.78 -30.98
CA SER A 25 4.53 -32.28 -32.20
C SER A 25 5.47 -33.43 -31.96
N GLY A 26 5.70 -33.89 -30.71
CA GLY A 26 6.78 -34.84 -30.38
C GLY A 26 8.16 -34.30 -30.74
N GLY A 27 8.39 -33.00 -30.67
CA GLY A 27 9.67 -32.33 -30.96
C GLY A 27 9.92 -32.02 -32.43
N THR A 28 8.94 -32.29 -33.34
CA THR A 28 9.10 -32.10 -34.79
C THR A 28 8.64 -30.76 -35.33
N ALA A 29 8.12 -29.85 -34.48
CA ALA A 29 7.63 -28.55 -34.89
C ALA A 29 8.70 -27.70 -35.61
N ALA A 30 8.39 -27.29 -36.82
CA ALA A 30 9.25 -26.39 -37.60
C ALA A 30 9.10 -24.95 -37.13
N ARG A 31 10.22 -24.29 -36.81
CA ARG A 31 10.24 -22.86 -36.48
C ARG A 31 10.26 -22.02 -37.74
N VAL A 32 9.25 -21.21 -37.95
CA VAL A 32 9.05 -20.34 -39.11
C VAL A 32 9.17 -18.88 -38.68
N PRO A 33 10.16 -18.11 -39.16
CA PRO A 33 10.27 -16.68 -38.90
C PRO A 33 9.09 -15.91 -39.49
N SER A 34 8.61 -14.88 -38.79
CA SER A 34 7.58 -13.94 -39.25
C SER A 34 7.92 -12.54 -38.76
N GLY A 35 8.68 -11.77 -39.54
CA GLY A 35 9.24 -10.49 -39.12
C GLY A 35 10.17 -10.64 -37.89
N ARG A 36 9.87 -9.92 -36.82
CA ARG A 36 10.56 -10.05 -35.52
C ARG A 36 10.03 -11.21 -34.68
N CYS A 37 8.91 -11.83 -35.09
CA CYS A 37 8.28 -12.95 -34.41
C CYS A 37 8.76 -14.29 -34.95
N SER A 38 8.43 -15.37 -34.28
CA SER A 38 8.63 -16.72 -34.76
C SER A 38 7.40 -17.56 -34.45
N ASN A 39 6.95 -18.33 -35.42
CA ASN A 39 5.86 -19.27 -35.23
C ASN A 39 6.41 -20.69 -35.29
N TYR A 40 5.70 -21.67 -34.70
CA TYR A 40 5.97 -23.09 -34.86
C TYR A 40 4.87 -23.70 -35.70
N VAL A 41 5.24 -24.56 -36.68
CA VAL A 41 4.29 -25.20 -37.59
C VAL A 41 4.50 -26.70 -37.54
N PHE A 42 3.40 -27.43 -37.37
CA PHE A 42 3.42 -28.90 -37.32
C PHE A 42 2.02 -29.47 -37.61
N GLU A 43 1.98 -30.76 -37.89
CA GLU A 43 0.74 -31.49 -38.12
C GLU A 43 0.24 -32.12 -36.83
N TYR A 44 -1.07 -32.06 -36.60
CA TYR A 44 -1.71 -32.67 -35.44
C TYR A 44 -3.12 -33.13 -35.76
N ASN A 45 -3.63 -34.11 -35.03
CA ASN A 45 -5.00 -34.59 -35.17
C ASN A 45 -5.82 -34.21 -33.93
N ILE A 46 -6.77 -33.30 -34.10
CA ILE A 46 -7.69 -32.90 -33.02
C ILE A 46 -8.96 -33.74 -33.16
N ASN A 47 -9.14 -34.74 -32.26
CA ASN A 47 -10.35 -35.56 -32.19
C ASN A 47 -10.79 -36.17 -33.57
N GLY A 48 -9.82 -36.66 -34.34
CA GLY A 48 -10.07 -37.26 -35.68
C GLY A 48 -10.01 -36.27 -36.85
N GLN A 49 -9.89 -34.96 -36.59
CA GLN A 49 -9.74 -33.91 -37.60
C GLN A 49 -8.27 -33.63 -37.87
N PRO A 50 -7.76 -33.88 -39.09
CA PRO A 50 -6.38 -33.52 -39.46
C PRO A 50 -6.20 -32.00 -39.50
N CYS A 51 -5.22 -31.48 -38.79
CA CYS A 51 -4.93 -30.05 -38.65
C CYS A 51 -3.49 -29.71 -38.99
N GLU A 52 -3.28 -28.56 -39.63
CA GLU A 52 -1.99 -27.84 -39.69
C GLU A 52 -1.98 -26.80 -38.57
N MET A 53 -1.20 -27.05 -37.54
CA MET A 53 -1.06 -26.19 -36.37
C MET A 53 -0.04 -25.10 -36.65
N VAL A 54 -0.45 -23.81 -36.49
CA VAL A 54 0.43 -22.66 -36.52
C VAL A 54 0.41 -22.05 -35.13
N PHE A 55 1.53 -22.09 -34.44
CA PHE A 55 1.63 -21.63 -33.06
C PHE A 55 2.35 -20.28 -33.01
N ALA A 56 1.65 -19.23 -32.55
CA ALA A 56 2.17 -17.91 -32.26
C ALA A 56 2.19 -17.63 -30.74
N ALA A 57 2.79 -16.54 -30.32
CA ALA A 57 2.69 -16.05 -28.94
C ALA A 57 2.50 -14.55 -28.90
N VAL A 58 1.85 -14.09 -27.86
CA VAL A 58 1.89 -12.70 -27.40
C VAL A 58 2.94 -12.57 -26.28
N ALA A 59 3.03 -11.43 -25.63
CA ALA A 59 3.92 -11.19 -24.49
C ALA A 59 3.11 -10.51 -23.40
N GLY A 60 2.20 -11.27 -22.77
CA GLY A 60 1.17 -10.76 -21.90
C GLY A 60 0.09 -9.99 -22.69
N HIS A 61 -0.58 -9.00 -22.07
CA HIS A 61 -1.60 -8.19 -22.73
C HIS A 61 -1.14 -7.63 -24.07
N LEU A 62 -1.93 -7.79 -25.12
CA LEU A 62 -1.64 -7.27 -26.44
C LEU A 62 -2.06 -5.81 -26.59
N GLN A 63 -3.14 -5.42 -25.92
CA GLN A 63 -3.69 -4.07 -25.92
C GLN A 63 -3.35 -3.34 -24.61
N SER A 64 -3.45 -2.02 -24.62
CA SER A 64 -3.38 -1.16 -23.45
C SER A 64 -4.58 -0.23 -23.45
N LEU A 65 -5.07 0.09 -22.25
CA LEU A 65 -6.14 1.06 -22.05
C LEU A 65 -5.55 2.41 -21.69
N GLU A 66 -5.98 3.49 -22.37
CA GLU A 66 -5.52 4.84 -22.12
C GLU A 66 -6.57 5.88 -22.46
N PHE A 67 -6.42 7.08 -21.91
CA PHE A 67 -7.24 8.23 -22.29
C PHE A 67 -6.95 8.67 -23.73
N THR A 68 -7.92 9.30 -24.38
CA THR A 68 -7.70 9.95 -25.68
C THR A 68 -6.67 11.07 -25.59
N GLU A 69 -6.01 11.42 -26.71
CA GLU A 69 -4.83 12.30 -26.78
C GLU A 69 -4.96 13.63 -26.01
N GLN A 70 -6.13 14.24 -26.00
CA GLN A 70 -6.36 15.50 -25.30
C GLN A 70 -6.24 15.37 -23.77
N TYR A 71 -6.53 14.17 -23.21
CA TYR A 71 -6.49 13.90 -21.77
C TYR A 71 -5.18 13.26 -21.30
N LYS A 72 -4.29 12.84 -22.20
CA LYS A 72 -2.98 12.27 -21.85
C LYS A 72 -2.05 13.30 -21.22
N LYS A 73 -2.09 14.54 -21.70
CA LYS A 73 -1.21 15.61 -21.22
C LYS A 73 -1.63 16.04 -19.80
N TRP A 74 -0.66 16.12 -18.89
CA TRP A 74 -0.88 16.48 -17.49
C TRP A 74 -1.61 17.82 -17.27
N HIS A 75 -1.34 18.79 -18.13
CA HIS A 75 -1.95 20.13 -18.11
C HIS A 75 -3.01 20.31 -19.22
N GLY A 76 -3.44 19.21 -19.85
CA GLY A 76 -4.40 19.27 -20.96
C GLY A 76 -5.86 19.36 -20.51
N CYS A 77 -6.15 18.98 -19.28
CA CYS A 77 -7.48 18.99 -18.67
C CYS A 77 -7.37 19.09 -17.16
N ALA A 78 -8.45 19.44 -16.48
CA ALA A 78 -8.53 19.31 -15.02
C ALA A 78 -8.57 17.82 -14.63
N PRO A 79 -7.88 17.40 -13.55
CA PRO A 79 -7.86 15.99 -13.17
C PRO A 79 -9.25 15.36 -12.91
N VAL A 80 -10.23 16.15 -12.49
CA VAL A 80 -11.63 15.71 -12.28
C VAL A 80 -12.29 15.28 -13.60
N GLU A 81 -11.88 15.82 -14.74
CA GLU A 81 -12.44 15.45 -16.05
C GLU A 81 -12.08 14.01 -16.44
N LEU A 82 -11.03 13.43 -15.85
CA LEU A 82 -10.61 12.06 -16.13
C LEU A 82 -11.65 11.01 -15.73
N TYR A 83 -12.55 11.35 -14.82
CA TYR A 83 -13.65 10.46 -14.45
C TYR A 83 -14.66 10.24 -15.56
N THR A 84 -14.81 11.20 -16.47
CA THR A 84 -15.73 11.13 -17.62
C THR A 84 -15.02 11.14 -18.98
N ALA A 85 -13.70 11.28 -19.00
CA ALA A 85 -12.90 11.33 -20.23
C ALA A 85 -13.03 10.01 -21.02
N PRO A 86 -13.10 10.05 -22.36
CA PRO A 86 -13.10 8.86 -23.18
C PRO A 86 -11.80 8.06 -23.03
N VAL A 87 -11.92 6.74 -22.91
CA VAL A 87 -10.80 5.79 -22.90
C VAL A 87 -10.82 4.95 -24.16
N VAL A 88 -9.65 4.52 -24.61
CA VAL A 88 -9.49 3.71 -25.82
C VAL A 88 -8.52 2.57 -25.56
N LYS A 89 -8.87 1.37 -26.07
CA LYS A 89 -7.94 0.24 -26.17
C LYS A 89 -7.17 0.34 -27.48
N PHE A 90 -5.85 0.17 -27.40
CA PHE A 90 -4.98 0.20 -28.56
C PHE A 90 -3.80 -0.74 -28.39
N VAL A 91 -3.20 -1.18 -29.50
CA VAL A 91 -1.96 -1.95 -29.46
C VAL A 91 -0.77 -1.00 -29.39
N PRO A 92 0.06 -1.02 -28.35
CA PRO A 92 1.25 -0.19 -28.21
C PRO A 92 2.26 -0.45 -29.34
N GLU A 93 3.12 0.53 -29.63
CA GLU A 93 4.04 0.46 -30.76
C GLU A 93 5.03 -0.71 -30.68
N ASP A 94 5.50 -1.02 -29.46
CA ASP A 94 6.38 -2.16 -29.19
C ASP A 94 5.73 -3.52 -29.45
N LYS A 95 4.38 -3.60 -29.47
CA LYS A 95 3.60 -4.81 -29.76
C LYS A 95 3.01 -4.89 -31.17
N LYS A 96 3.26 -3.89 -32.01
CA LYS A 96 2.76 -3.86 -33.38
C LYS A 96 3.24 -5.02 -34.25
N ASP A 97 4.46 -5.52 -34.01
CA ASP A 97 4.98 -6.69 -34.75
C ASP A 97 4.21 -7.97 -34.35
N LEU A 98 3.81 -8.12 -33.09
CA LEU A 98 2.95 -9.22 -32.66
C LEU A 98 1.56 -9.12 -33.32
N GLN A 99 0.96 -7.92 -33.33
CA GLN A 99 -0.31 -7.68 -34.01
C GLN A 99 -0.25 -8.08 -35.48
N ARG A 100 0.75 -7.60 -36.23
CA ARG A 100 0.93 -7.92 -37.66
C ARG A 100 1.09 -9.42 -37.89
N ASN A 101 1.86 -10.11 -37.04
CA ASN A 101 2.02 -11.56 -37.10
C ASN A 101 0.67 -12.27 -36.91
N LEU A 102 -0.10 -11.93 -35.87
CA LEU A 102 -1.42 -12.52 -35.63
C LEU A 102 -2.37 -12.28 -36.80
N GLU A 103 -2.47 -11.05 -37.31
CA GLU A 103 -3.32 -10.70 -38.46
C GLU A 103 -2.93 -11.47 -39.71
N GLN A 104 -1.63 -11.63 -39.98
CA GLN A 104 -1.11 -12.37 -41.12
C GLN A 104 -1.49 -13.85 -41.05
N GLN A 105 -1.29 -14.49 -39.88
CA GLN A 105 -1.61 -15.91 -39.73
C GLN A 105 -3.11 -16.15 -39.70
N ALA A 106 -3.90 -15.28 -39.07
CA ALA A 106 -5.35 -15.41 -38.93
C ALA A 106 -6.08 -15.45 -40.31
N ARG A 107 -5.60 -14.66 -41.31
CA ARG A 107 -6.19 -14.64 -42.68
C ARG A 107 -6.21 -16.00 -43.35
N HIS A 108 -5.32 -16.90 -42.98
CA HIS A 108 -5.16 -18.21 -43.58
C HIS A 108 -5.65 -19.37 -42.71
N CYS A 109 -6.22 -19.07 -41.53
CA CYS A 109 -6.69 -20.07 -40.57
C CYS A 109 -8.22 -20.10 -40.50
N GLU A 110 -8.75 -21.27 -40.15
CA GLU A 110 -10.18 -21.51 -39.94
C GLU A 110 -10.52 -21.49 -38.46
N TRP A 111 -9.57 -21.95 -37.60
CA TRP A 111 -9.71 -21.97 -36.17
C TRP A 111 -8.68 -21.06 -35.50
N LEU A 112 -9.07 -20.51 -34.34
CA LEU A 112 -8.21 -19.85 -33.38
C LEU A 112 -8.32 -20.59 -32.06
N VAL A 113 -7.23 -21.18 -31.60
CA VAL A 113 -7.13 -21.87 -30.31
C VAL A 113 -6.22 -21.09 -29.39
N LEU A 114 -6.74 -20.75 -28.21
CA LEU A 114 -6.10 -19.87 -27.24
C LEU A 114 -5.48 -20.71 -26.12
N TRP A 115 -4.16 -20.59 -25.93
CA TRP A 115 -3.32 -21.27 -24.96
C TRP A 115 -2.74 -20.27 -23.95
N LEU A 116 -3.62 -19.65 -23.20
CA LEU A 116 -3.28 -18.62 -22.21
C LEU A 116 -3.41 -19.22 -20.80
N ASP A 117 -2.83 -18.57 -19.81
CA ASP A 117 -3.03 -18.99 -18.44
C ASP A 117 -4.52 -19.01 -18.08
N CYS A 118 -4.98 -19.91 -17.22
CA CYS A 118 -6.43 -20.15 -17.01
C CYS A 118 -6.98 -19.27 -15.89
N ASP A 119 -6.51 -18.03 -15.81
CA ASP A 119 -7.04 -16.98 -14.93
C ASP A 119 -7.84 -15.94 -15.74
N ARG A 120 -8.38 -14.92 -15.06
CA ARG A 120 -9.18 -13.86 -15.69
C ARG A 120 -8.33 -12.97 -16.61
N GLU A 121 -7.04 -12.75 -16.26
CA GLU A 121 -6.11 -12.01 -17.11
C GLU A 121 -5.88 -12.74 -18.44
N GLY A 122 -5.69 -14.08 -18.39
CA GLY A 122 -5.59 -14.89 -19.59
C GLY A 122 -6.85 -14.84 -20.44
N GLU A 123 -8.06 -14.80 -19.82
CA GLU A 123 -9.31 -14.59 -20.56
C GLU A 123 -9.41 -13.19 -21.17
N ASN A 124 -8.88 -12.14 -20.49
CA ASN A 124 -8.84 -10.79 -21.08
C ASN A 124 -7.88 -10.72 -22.26
N ILE A 125 -6.68 -11.29 -22.13
CA ILE A 125 -5.72 -11.41 -23.23
C ILE A 125 -6.32 -12.24 -24.40
N ALA A 126 -7.13 -13.27 -24.10
CA ALA A 126 -7.84 -14.04 -25.11
C ALA A 126 -8.73 -13.15 -25.98
N TYR A 127 -9.53 -12.28 -25.35
CA TYR A 127 -10.41 -11.36 -26.08
C TYR A 127 -9.65 -10.27 -26.82
N GLU A 128 -8.51 -9.79 -26.34
CA GLU A 128 -7.62 -8.89 -27.09
C GLU A 128 -7.07 -9.55 -28.37
N VAL A 129 -6.70 -10.84 -28.31
CA VAL A 129 -6.27 -11.62 -29.48
C VAL A 129 -7.44 -11.87 -30.42
N ILE A 130 -8.62 -12.23 -29.90
CA ILE A 130 -9.86 -12.43 -30.68
C ILE A 130 -10.18 -11.17 -31.47
N ASP A 131 -10.14 -9.99 -30.82
CA ASP A 131 -10.43 -8.71 -31.45
C ASP A 131 -9.50 -8.42 -32.63
N VAL A 132 -8.20 -8.67 -32.46
CA VAL A 132 -7.21 -8.48 -33.51
C VAL A 132 -7.41 -9.46 -34.65
N CYS A 133 -7.62 -10.75 -34.37
CA CYS A 133 -7.76 -11.78 -35.38
C CYS A 133 -9.08 -11.68 -36.16
N LYS A 134 -10.21 -11.40 -35.49
CA LYS A 134 -11.53 -11.29 -36.10
C LYS A 134 -11.68 -10.04 -36.99
N LYS A 135 -10.87 -8.99 -36.79
CA LYS A 135 -10.84 -7.82 -37.71
C LYS A 135 -10.42 -8.21 -39.13
N VAL A 136 -9.57 -9.22 -39.27
CA VAL A 136 -9.06 -9.67 -40.60
C VAL A 136 -9.67 -10.98 -41.05
N GLN A 137 -10.26 -11.79 -40.14
CA GLN A 137 -10.95 -13.03 -40.44
C GLN A 137 -12.17 -13.20 -39.52
N PRO A 138 -13.34 -12.62 -39.86
CA PRO A 138 -14.52 -12.61 -39.00
C PRO A 138 -15.11 -13.99 -38.70
N HIS A 139 -14.85 -15.00 -39.58
CA HIS A 139 -15.44 -16.34 -39.50
C HIS A 139 -14.58 -17.35 -38.73
N LEU A 140 -13.55 -16.92 -38.01
CA LEU A 140 -12.73 -17.78 -37.17
C LEU A 140 -13.58 -18.49 -36.10
N VAL A 141 -13.45 -19.80 -36.04
CA VAL A 141 -13.98 -20.61 -34.95
C VAL A 141 -13.00 -20.48 -33.77
N VAL A 142 -13.44 -19.81 -32.70
CA VAL A 142 -12.60 -19.55 -31.54
C VAL A 142 -12.78 -20.64 -30.53
N LYS A 143 -11.71 -21.17 -29.98
CA LYS A 143 -11.67 -22.17 -28.92
C LYS A 143 -10.59 -21.86 -27.90
N ARG A 144 -10.74 -22.35 -26.69
CA ARG A 144 -9.85 -22.17 -25.55
C ARG A 144 -9.32 -23.53 -25.08
N ALA A 145 -8.03 -23.67 -24.98
CA ALA A 145 -7.39 -24.82 -24.35
C ALA A 145 -7.09 -24.49 -22.89
N ARG A 146 -7.65 -25.29 -21.96
CA ARG A 146 -7.43 -25.11 -20.51
C ARG A 146 -6.41 -26.12 -20.00
N PHE A 147 -5.36 -25.63 -19.35
CA PHE A 147 -4.29 -26.46 -18.79
C PHE A 147 -3.77 -25.83 -17.48
N SER A 148 -3.28 -26.65 -16.57
CA SER A 148 -2.75 -26.23 -15.27
C SER A 148 -1.26 -26.55 -15.12
N ALA A 149 -0.70 -27.33 -16.02
CA ALA A 149 0.72 -27.65 -16.04
C ALA A 149 1.24 -27.84 -17.47
N LEU A 150 2.49 -27.48 -17.73
CA LEU A 150 3.14 -27.66 -19.04
C LEU A 150 3.76 -29.06 -19.13
N ILE A 151 2.93 -30.10 -18.99
CA ILE A 151 3.31 -31.50 -19.12
C ILE A 151 2.46 -32.18 -20.20
N ALA A 152 3.01 -33.23 -20.84
CA ALA A 152 2.40 -33.84 -22.01
C ALA A 152 0.95 -34.30 -21.76
N ARG A 153 0.68 -34.94 -20.63
CA ARG A 153 -0.66 -35.41 -20.27
C ARG A 153 -1.69 -34.28 -20.30
N ASP A 154 -1.40 -33.16 -19.63
CA ASP A 154 -2.33 -32.04 -19.49
C ASP A 154 -2.52 -31.29 -20.81
N LEU A 155 -1.44 -31.13 -21.61
CA LEU A 155 -1.50 -30.46 -22.91
C LEU A 155 -2.30 -31.29 -23.95
N HIS A 156 -2.10 -32.62 -24.01
CA HIS A 156 -2.92 -33.49 -24.87
C HIS A 156 -4.37 -33.55 -24.41
N HIS A 157 -4.64 -33.51 -23.11
CA HIS A 157 -5.99 -33.39 -22.59
C HIS A 157 -6.62 -32.06 -23.01
N ALA A 158 -5.93 -30.94 -22.85
CA ALA A 158 -6.43 -29.62 -23.18
C ALA A 158 -6.81 -29.47 -24.66
N VAL A 159 -5.99 -29.99 -25.59
CA VAL A 159 -6.29 -29.91 -27.04
C VAL A 159 -7.45 -30.79 -27.46
N SER A 160 -7.70 -31.89 -26.73
CA SER A 160 -8.85 -32.79 -26.99
C SER A 160 -10.15 -32.31 -26.35
N HIS A 161 -10.10 -31.39 -25.36
CA HIS A 161 -11.24 -30.87 -24.62
C HIS A 161 -11.33 -29.34 -24.71
N LEU A 162 -11.32 -28.81 -25.93
CA LEU A 162 -11.41 -27.38 -26.19
C LEU A 162 -12.79 -26.82 -25.74
N VAL A 163 -12.78 -25.69 -25.04
CA VAL A 163 -13.96 -24.99 -24.56
C VAL A 163 -14.13 -23.62 -25.23
N GLU A 164 -15.21 -22.90 -24.95
CA GLU A 164 -15.38 -21.51 -25.34
C GLU A 164 -14.64 -20.60 -24.34
N PRO A 165 -14.06 -19.46 -24.77
CA PRO A 165 -13.51 -18.48 -23.85
C PRO A 165 -14.61 -17.75 -23.05
N ASN A 166 -14.31 -17.31 -21.84
CA ASN A 166 -15.26 -16.66 -20.94
C ASN A 166 -15.23 -15.13 -21.08
N GLU A 167 -16.27 -14.56 -21.69
CA GLU A 167 -16.38 -13.11 -21.91
C GLU A 167 -16.58 -12.33 -20.59
N ASN A 168 -17.21 -12.93 -19.57
CA ASN A 168 -17.48 -12.22 -18.33
C ASN A 168 -16.20 -12.01 -17.52
N ASP A 169 -15.27 -12.96 -17.54
CA ASP A 169 -13.97 -12.80 -16.93
C ASP A 169 -13.18 -11.65 -17.61
N SER A 170 -13.22 -11.60 -18.95
CA SER A 170 -12.61 -10.49 -19.71
C SER A 170 -13.23 -9.14 -19.35
N LYS A 171 -14.57 -9.05 -19.25
CA LYS A 171 -15.27 -7.82 -18.87
C LYS A 171 -14.96 -7.38 -17.44
N ALA A 172 -14.76 -8.33 -16.53
CA ALA A 172 -14.37 -8.03 -15.15
C ALA A 172 -12.99 -7.37 -15.08
N VAL A 173 -12.01 -7.91 -15.83
CA VAL A 173 -10.67 -7.29 -15.94
C VAL A 173 -10.75 -5.91 -16.59
N ASP A 174 -11.52 -5.76 -17.64
CA ASP A 174 -11.73 -4.46 -18.29
C ASP A 174 -12.32 -3.42 -17.35
N ALA A 175 -13.32 -3.80 -16.53
CA ALA A 175 -13.90 -2.91 -15.52
C ALA A 175 -12.83 -2.45 -14.53
N ARG A 176 -12.03 -3.38 -14.03
CA ARG A 176 -10.96 -3.10 -13.08
C ARG A 176 -9.90 -2.17 -13.66
N GLN A 177 -9.38 -2.49 -14.84
CA GLN A 177 -8.36 -1.67 -15.52
C GLN A 177 -8.85 -0.23 -15.72
N GLU A 178 -10.12 -0.05 -16.10
CA GLU A 178 -10.68 1.29 -16.32
C GLU A 178 -10.89 2.05 -15.01
N ILE A 179 -11.36 1.38 -13.95
CA ILE A 179 -11.48 1.96 -12.60
C ILE A 179 -10.10 2.42 -12.12
N ASP A 180 -9.11 1.53 -12.17
CA ASP A 180 -7.74 1.81 -11.69
C ASP A 180 -7.07 2.92 -12.50
N LEU A 181 -7.27 2.97 -13.83
CA LEU A 181 -6.76 4.04 -14.69
C LEU A 181 -7.35 5.41 -14.32
N ARG A 182 -8.67 5.51 -14.15
CA ARG A 182 -9.35 6.79 -13.88
C ARG A 182 -8.96 7.33 -12.52
N ILE A 183 -9.02 6.49 -11.49
CA ILE A 183 -8.69 6.86 -10.12
C ILE A 183 -7.19 7.12 -9.96
N GLY A 184 -6.36 6.20 -10.46
CA GLY A 184 -4.91 6.33 -10.38
C GLY A 184 -4.42 7.61 -11.05
N ALA A 185 -4.89 7.92 -12.26
CA ALA A 185 -4.48 9.11 -12.98
C ALA A 185 -4.97 10.41 -12.33
N SER A 186 -6.24 10.47 -11.87
CA SER A 186 -6.81 11.69 -11.27
C SER A 186 -6.09 12.08 -9.98
N PHE A 187 -5.98 11.14 -9.02
CA PHE A 187 -5.31 11.41 -7.75
C PHE A 187 -3.79 11.60 -7.90
N THR A 188 -3.13 10.83 -8.79
CA THR A 188 -1.71 11.03 -9.08
C THR A 188 -1.44 12.44 -9.59
N ARG A 189 -2.28 12.94 -10.53
CA ARG A 189 -2.13 14.31 -11.04
C ARG A 189 -2.41 15.34 -9.95
N LEU A 190 -3.46 15.14 -9.13
CA LEU A 190 -3.79 16.02 -8.03
C LEU A 190 -2.60 16.18 -7.07
N GLN A 191 -2.09 15.08 -6.54
CA GLN A 191 -0.99 15.07 -5.58
C GLN A 191 0.30 15.62 -6.17
N THR A 192 0.68 15.15 -7.35
CA THR A 192 1.95 15.53 -7.97
C THR A 192 1.94 17.01 -8.34
N LEU A 193 0.88 17.51 -8.98
CA LEU A 193 0.77 18.93 -9.34
C LEU A 193 0.70 19.86 -8.13
N LEU A 194 0.10 19.37 -7.03
CA LEU A 194 0.02 20.12 -5.79
C LEU A 194 1.37 20.23 -5.09
N LEU A 195 2.14 19.16 -5.02
CA LEU A 195 3.25 19.02 -4.08
C LEU A 195 4.64 19.11 -4.75
N GLN A 196 4.77 18.64 -6.01
CA GLN A 196 6.07 18.38 -6.65
C GLN A 196 7.05 19.56 -6.62
N THR A 197 6.55 20.80 -6.74
CA THR A 197 7.40 22.01 -6.81
C THR A 197 7.48 22.78 -5.50
N LYS A 198 6.71 22.38 -4.47
CA LYS A 198 6.57 23.15 -3.23
C LYS A 198 7.63 22.81 -2.19
N PHE A 199 8.22 21.64 -2.26
CA PHE A 199 9.11 21.12 -1.24
C PHE A 199 10.49 20.81 -1.78
N ASP A 200 11.49 20.88 -0.90
CA ASP A 200 12.85 20.42 -1.15
C ASP A 200 12.91 18.91 -0.89
N TRP A 201 12.60 18.16 -1.93
CA TRP A 201 12.56 16.70 -1.86
C TRP A 201 13.96 16.07 -1.71
N GLN A 202 14.99 16.71 -2.29
CA GLN A 202 16.36 16.19 -2.28
C GLN A 202 16.99 16.21 -0.90
N ALA A 203 16.68 17.21 -0.08
CA ALA A 203 17.16 17.29 1.30
C ALA A 203 16.78 16.06 2.14
N ASN A 204 15.72 15.35 1.74
CA ASN A 204 15.22 14.15 2.42
C ASN A 204 15.45 12.85 1.60
N GLY A 205 16.32 12.87 0.60
CA GLY A 205 16.69 11.69 -0.20
C GLY A 205 15.63 11.23 -1.19
N VAL A 206 14.67 12.08 -1.53
CA VAL A 206 13.66 11.86 -2.56
C VAL A 206 14.13 12.52 -3.86
N ASP A 207 13.68 12.04 -5.01
CA ASP A 207 14.00 12.67 -6.31
C ASP A 207 13.62 14.15 -6.32
N GLU A 208 14.37 15.00 -7.05
CA GLU A 208 14.09 16.44 -7.17
C GLU A 208 12.66 16.77 -7.60
N ARG A 209 12.09 15.92 -8.45
CA ARG A 209 10.71 16.04 -8.94
C ARG A 209 10.00 14.70 -8.87
N PRO A 210 9.60 14.26 -7.67
CA PRO A 210 9.01 12.95 -7.50
C PRO A 210 7.64 12.87 -8.19
N LEU A 211 7.37 11.71 -8.77
CA LEU A 211 6.01 11.33 -9.15
C LEU A 211 5.29 10.84 -7.90
N ILE A 212 4.40 11.66 -7.36
CA ILE A 212 3.60 11.31 -6.18
C ILE A 212 2.36 10.57 -6.65
N SER A 213 2.49 9.25 -6.84
CA SER A 213 1.45 8.43 -7.43
C SER A 213 0.45 7.91 -6.40
N TYR A 214 -0.79 7.80 -6.82
CA TYR A 214 -1.88 7.16 -6.07
C TYR A 214 -2.30 5.86 -6.79
N GLY A 215 -2.70 4.86 -6.04
CA GLY A 215 -3.33 3.67 -6.58
C GLY A 215 -4.33 3.09 -5.57
N PRO A 216 -5.51 2.62 -6.02
CA PRO A 216 -6.59 2.19 -5.12
C PRO A 216 -6.28 0.91 -4.33
N CYS A 217 -5.29 0.11 -4.73
CA CYS A 217 -4.75 -1.01 -3.94
C CYS A 217 -3.54 -0.59 -3.10
N GLN A 218 -2.69 0.28 -3.66
CA GLN A 218 -1.41 0.63 -3.05
C GLN A 218 -1.57 1.50 -1.82
N PHE A 219 -2.48 2.47 -1.84
CA PHE A 219 -2.71 3.32 -0.68
C PHE A 219 -3.30 2.57 0.53
N PRO A 220 -4.26 1.65 0.39
CA PRO A 220 -4.64 0.76 1.49
C PRO A 220 -3.49 -0.13 2.00
N THR A 221 -2.63 -0.65 1.10
CA THR A 221 -1.43 -1.40 1.52
C THR A 221 -0.48 -0.51 2.34
N LEU A 222 -0.25 0.74 1.90
CA LEU A 222 0.54 1.73 2.66
C LEU A 222 -0.15 2.06 3.98
N GLY A 223 -1.46 2.21 3.99
CA GLY A 223 -2.28 2.49 5.16
C GLY A 223 -2.07 1.46 6.28
N LEU A 224 -1.99 0.17 5.94
CA LEU A 224 -1.69 -0.90 6.91
C LEU A 224 -0.30 -0.72 7.55
N ILE A 225 0.70 -0.33 6.76
CA ILE A 225 2.07 -0.11 7.25
C ILE A 225 2.11 1.12 8.17
N VAL A 226 1.49 2.23 7.74
CA VAL A 226 1.43 3.48 8.49
C VAL A 226 0.63 3.32 9.79
N GLN A 227 -0.51 2.64 9.74
CA GLN A 227 -1.32 2.37 10.92
C GLN A 227 -0.54 1.58 11.98
N ARG A 228 0.21 0.54 11.56
CA ARG A 228 1.08 -0.20 12.47
C ARG A 228 2.20 0.69 13.06
N ALA A 229 2.76 1.59 12.27
CA ALA A 229 3.76 2.53 12.76
C ALA A 229 3.16 3.47 13.83
N TRP A 230 1.96 4.00 13.58
CA TRP A 230 1.26 4.82 14.57
C TRP A 230 0.87 4.06 15.84
N GLU A 231 0.46 2.78 15.74
CA GLU A 231 0.22 1.92 16.91
C GLU A 231 1.49 1.76 17.77
N ILE A 232 2.64 1.54 17.12
CA ILE A 232 3.93 1.43 17.79
C ILE A 232 4.33 2.75 18.46
N GLN A 233 4.17 3.87 17.76
CA GLN A 233 4.48 5.21 18.27
C GLN A 233 3.56 5.63 19.42
N ALA A 234 2.29 5.24 19.38
CA ALA A 234 1.30 5.55 20.42
C ALA A 234 1.44 4.69 21.67
N HIS A 235 2.25 3.64 21.63
CA HIS A 235 2.40 2.74 22.78
C HIS A 235 3.10 3.42 23.93
N ILE A 236 2.44 3.43 25.09
CA ILE A 236 3.02 3.89 26.35
C ILE A 236 3.44 2.64 27.13
N PRO A 237 4.75 2.44 27.36
CA PRO A 237 5.21 1.29 28.14
C PRO A 237 4.75 1.39 29.60
N GLU A 238 4.19 0.30 30.12
CA GLU A 238 3.77 0.15 31.51
C GLU A 238 4.58 -0.95 32.17
N ASP A 239 5.05 -0.70 33.39
CA ASP A 239 5.78 -1.69 34.19
C ASP A 239 4.81 -2.68 34.81
N PHE A 240 5.18 -3.94 34.87
CA PHE A 240 4.40 -5.01 35.47
C PHE A 240 5.30 -5.96 36.25
N TRP A 241 4.71 -6.66 37.22
CA TRP A 241 5.39 -7.63 38.06
C TRP A 241 4.68 -8.98 37.99
N HIS A 242 5.45 -10.05 38.08
CA HIS A 242 4.91 -11.41 38.16
C HIS A 242 5.84 -12.29 39.02
N ILE A 243 5.23 -13.22 39.72
CA ILE A 243 5.98 -14.20 40.49
C ILE A 243 6.37 -15.36 39.57
N GLN A 244 7.62 -15.77 39.60
CA GLN A 244 8.13 -16.93 38.90
C GLN A 244 8.66 -17.95 39.86
N VAL A 245 8.15 -19.17 39.76
CA VAL A 245 8.64 -20.35 40.50
C VAL A 245 9.51 -21.18 39.57
N THR A 246 10.67 -21.58 40.05
CA THR A 246 11.56 -22.47 39.30
C THR A 246 11.85 -23.70 40.17
N HIS A 247 11.74 -24.88 39.58
CA HIS A 247 12.15 -26.14 40.19
C HIS A 247 13.24 -26.81 39.37
N THR A 248 14.31 -27.25 40.04
CA THR A 248 15.38 -28.04 39.41
C THR A 248 15.27 -29.44 39.92
N ALA A 249 14.88 -30.38 39.07
CA ALA A 249 14.72 -31.78 39.42
C ALA A 249 16.07 -32.46 39.67
N GLN A 250 16.06 -33.70 40.18
CA GLN A 250 17.29 -34.46 40.48
C GLN A 250 18.15 -34.74 39.25
N ASP A 251 17.55 -34.74 38.04
CA ASP A 251 18.22 -34.86 36.74
C ASP A 251 18.80 -33.54 36.23
N HIS A 252 18.89 -32.52 37.08
CA HIS A 252 19.32 -31.14 36.78
C HIS A 252 18.49 -30.40 35.72
N LYS A 253 17.32 -30.87 35.35
CA LYS A 253 16.40 -30.16 34.49
C LYS A 253 15.69 -29.06 35.25
N LYS A 254 15.77 -27.85 34.66
CA LYS A 254 15.14 -26.64 35.18
C LYS A 254 13.75 -26.50 34.58
N THR A 255 12.72 -26.42 35.43
CA THR A 255 11.33 -26.16 35.01
C THR A 255 10.86 -24.86 35.59
N GLU A 256 10.32 -23.99 34.75
CA GLU A 256 9.75 -22.72 35.15
C GLU A 256 8.23 -22.83 35.20
N PHE A 257 7.62 -22.38 36.28
CA PHE A 257 6.17 -22.30 36.47
C PHE A 257 5.76 -20.82 36.35
N SER A 258 4.79 -20.57 35.50
CA SER A 258 4.20 -19.25 35.31
C SER A 258 3.09 -19.04 36.32
N TRP A 259 3.00 -17.85 36.89
CA TRP A 259 1.96 -17.46 37.84
C TRP A 259 0.60 -17.39 37.15
N ASP A 260 -0.44 -18.00 37.72
CA ASP A 260 -1.76 -18.09 37.11
C ASP A 260 -2.51 -16.74 37.07
N ARG A 261 -2.14 -15.78 37.96
CA ARG A 261 -2.62 -14.40 37.85
C ARG A 261 -1.99 -13.65 36.69
N GLY A 262 -0.96 -14.19 36.05
CA GLY A 262 -0.26 -13.59 34.92
C GLY A 262 0.62 -12.42 35.34
N ARG A 263 0.14 -11.18 35.19
CA ARG A 263 0.91 -9.96 35.43
C ARG A 263 0.09 -8.97 36.25
N LEU A 264 0.70 -8.34 37.25
CA LEU A 264 0.12 -7.25 38.00
C LEU A 264 0.85 -5.94 37.66
N PHE A 265 0.08 -4.86 37.51
CA PHE A 265 0.58 -3.51 37.24
C PHE A 265 0.71 -2.67 38.52
N ASP A 266 0.46 -3.27 39.67
CA ASP A 266 0.66 -2.70 40.99
C ASP A 266 1.81 -3.45 41.71
N HIS A 267 2.91 -2.74 41.92
CA HIS A 267 4.11 -3.28 42.56
C HIS A 267 3.83 -3.73 44.00
N THR A 268 3.05 -2.92 44.76
CA THR A 268 2.78 -3.22 46.18
C THR A 268 1.97 -4.50 46.31
N ALA A 269 0.92 -4.65 45.50
CA ALA A 269 0.11 -5.87 45.49
C ALA A 269 0.94 -7.11 45.12
N ALA A 270 1.80 -6.98 44.07
CA ALA A 270 2.68 -8.06 43.62
C ALA A 270 3.72 -8.42 44.70
N THR A 271 4.26 -7.42 45.44
CA THR A 271 5.22 -7.62 46.52
C THR A 271 4.59 -8.33 47.68
N VAL A 272 3.41 -7.91 48.17
CA VAL A 272 2.69 -8.57 49.29
C VAL A 272 2.43 -10.05 48.98
N LEU A 273 1.94 -10.36 47.76
CA LEU A 273 1.70 -11.75 47.35
C LEU A 273 3.00 -12.56 47.25
N TYR A 274 4.09 -11.92 46.82
CA TYR A 274 5.40 -12.54 46.78
C TYR A 274 5.96 -12.81 48.18
N GLU A 275 5.82 -11.86 49.10
CA GLU A 275 6.26 -12.01 50.51
C GLU A 275 5.54 -13.19 51.18
N VAL A 276 4.22 -13.32 50.99
CA VAL A 276 3.45 -14.47 51.48
C VAL A 276 3.98 -15.80 50.90
N CYS A 277 4.33 -15.82 49.60
CA CYS A 277 4.94 -17.01 49.01
C CYS A 277 6.36 -17.29 49.52
N VAL A 278 7.11 -16.27 49.97
CA VAL A 278 8.46 -16.44 50.56
C VAL A 278 8.36 -16.94 51.99
N GLU A 279 7.35 -16.50 52.76
CA GLU A 279 7.11 -16.98 54.14
C GLU A 279 6.72 -18.46 54.15
N GLU A 280 5.91 -18.93 53.20
CA GLU A 280 5.48 -20.32 53.07
C GLU A 280 5.88 -20.90 51.67
N PRO A 281 7.18 -21.14 51.42
CA PRO A 281 7.67 -21.42 50.09
C PRO A 281 7.45 -22.87 49.62
N LEU A 282 6.83 -23.73 50.43
CA LEU A 282 6.61 -25.14 50.11
C LEU A 282 5.56 -25.25 48.99
N ALA A 283 6.00 -25.68 47.82
CA ALA A 283 5.11 -25.94 46.69
C ALA A 283 4.41 -27.30 46.83
N SER A 284 3.12 -27.34 46.57
CA SER A 284 2.32 -28.58 46.50
C SER A 284 1.79 -28.75 45.06
N VAL A 285 1.91 -29.93 44.48
CA VAL A 285 1.35 -30.27 43.18
C VAL A 285 -0.15 -30.49 43.32
N THR A 286 -0.92 -29.58 42.75
CA THR A 286 -2.38 -29.62 42.81
C THR A 286 -2.98 -30.45 41.70
N LYS A 287 -2.34 -30.52 40.54
CA LYS A 287 -2.88 -31.25 39.39
C LYS A 287 -1.81 -31.65 38.40
N VAL A 288 -1.98 -32.88 37.86
CA VAL A 288 -1.16 -33.40 36.75
C VAL A 288 -2.09 -33.88 35.64
N GLN A 289 -2.10 -33.15 34.49
CA GLN A 289 -2.96 -33.52 33.37
C GLN A 289 -2.11 -33.84 32.15
N GLY A 290 -2.32 -35.04 31.61
CA GLY A 290 -1.74 -35.48 30.34
C GLY A 290 -2.81 -35.65 29.27
N LYS A 291 -2.54 -35.19 28.06
CA LYS A 291 -3.43 -35.44 26.89
C LYS A 291 -2.64 -35.61 25.62
N GLU A 292 -3.13 -36.48 24.75
CA GLU A 292 -2.65 -36.57 23.37
C GLU A 292 -3.00 -35.28 22.60
N LYS A 293 -2.03 -34.74 21.88
CA LYS A 293 -2.18 -33.56 21.02
C LYS A 293 -1.70 -33.90 19.61
N LYS A 294 -2.54 -33.58 18.62
CA LYS A 294 -2.19 -33.78 17.23
C LYS A 294 -1.90 -32.43 16.58
N ARG A 295 -0.83 -32.39 15.77
CA ARG A 295 -0.56 -31.26 14.88
C ARG A 295 -0.78 -31.73 13.44
N TRP A 296 -1.79 -31.13 12.84
CA TRP A 296 -2.19 -31.44 11.47
C TRP A 296 -1.15 -30.96 10.45
N PRO A 297 -0.96 -31.67 9.33
CA PRO A 297 -0.17 -31.20 8.20
C PRO A 297 -0.66 -29.84 7.67
N PRO A 298 0.17 -29.09 6.94
CA PRO A 298 -0.26 -27.89 6.24
C PRO A 298 -1.35 -28.25 5.20
N LEU A 299 -2.23 -27.29 4.90
CA LEU A 299 -3.11 -27.38 3.74
C LEU A 299 -2.30 -27.37 2.44
N PRO A 300 -2.85 -27.88 1.34
CA PRO A 300 -2.27 -27.68 0.02
C PRO A 300 -1.98 -26.20 -0.25
N LEU A 301 -0.90 -25.90 -0.99
CA LEU A 301 -0.42 -24.55 -1.19
C LEU A 301 -1.29 -23.78 -2.21
N SER A 302 -1.94 -22.72 -1.77
CA SER A 302 -2.36 -21.60 -2.62
C SER A 302 -1.21 -20.61 -2.80
N THR A 303 -1.36 -19.65 -3.68
CA THR A 303 -0.35 -18.60 -3.95
C THR A 303 0.00 -17.81 -2.69
N LEU A 304 -1.01 -17.32 -1.95
CA LEU A 304 -0.78 -16.53 -0.75
C LEU A 304 -0.16 -17.36 0.38
N GLU A 305 -0.57 -18.62 0.53
CA GLU A 305 0.05 -19.53 1.50
C GLU A 305 1.51 -19.83 1.14
N MET A 306 1.82 -20.04 -0.14
CA MET A 306 3.20 -20.16 -0.59
C MET A 306 4.02 -18.93 -0.25
N GLN A 307 3.54 -17.74 -0.59
CA GLN A 307 4.22 -16.48 -0.29
C GLN A 307 4.44 -16.30 1.22
N LYS A 308 3.38 -16.40 2.04
CA LYS A 308 3.46 -16.25 3.51
C LYS A 308 4.45 -17.21 4.16
N LYS A 309 4.46 -18.47 3.74
CA LYS A 309 5.33 -19.50 4.33
C LYS A 309 6.74 -19.44 3.79
N ALA A 310 6.91 -19.21 2.48
CA ALA A 310 8.23 -19.16 1.86
C ALA A 310 9.01 -17.88 2.22
N THR A 311 8.35 -16.71 2.36
CA THR A 311 9.01 -15.49 2.88
C THR A 311 9.62 -15.74 4.24
N GLN A 312 8.88 -16.40 5.13
CA GLN A 312 9.34 -16.72 6.48
C GLN A 312 10.43 -17.82 6.49
N ALA A 313 10.23 -18.90 5.72
CA ALA A 313 11.12 -20.07 5.75
C ALA A 313 12.43 -19.86 4.99
N LEU A 314 12.38 -19.12 3.89
CA LEU A 314 13.51 -18.93 2.97
C LEU A 314 14.15 -17.54 3.12
N HIS A 315 13.56 -16.63 3.89
CA HIS A 315 13.98 -15.22 3.99
C HIS A 315 14.14 -14.56 2.61
N MET A 316 13.12 -14.74 1.78
CA MET A 316 13.09 -14.26 0.40
C MET A 316 11.86 -13.37 0.20
N PRO A 317 11.98 -12.21 -0.47
CA PRO A 317 10.85 -11.34 -0.76
C PRO A 317 9.77 -12.03 -1.60
N GLY A 318 8.49 -11.69 -1.37
CA GLY A 318 7.34 -12.29 -2.06
C GLY A 318 7.40 -12.11 -3.58
N GLU A 319 7.81 -10.94 -4.07
CA GLU A 319 8.02 -10.67 -5.50
C GLU A 319 9.06 -11.65 -6.11
N ARG A 320 10.16 -11.88 -5.39
CA ARG A 320 11.19 -12.80 -5.84
C ARG A 320 10.71 -14.26 -5.86
N ILE A 321 9.90 -14.64 -4.85
CA ILE A 321 9.26 -15.97 -4.77
C ILE A 321 8.34 -16.17 -5.98
N MET A 322 7.47 -15.21 -6.28
CA MET A 322 6.55 -15.31 -7.41
C MET A 322 7.28 -15.41 -8.75
N LYS A 323 8.31 -14.60 -8.95
CA LYS A 323 9.13 -14.66 -10.15
C LYS A 323 9.79 -16.03 -10.37
N ILE A 324 10.33 -16.61 -9.31
CA ILE A 324 10.94 -17.95 -9.37
C ILE A 324 9.86 -19.02 -9.59
N ALA A 325 8.70 -18.91 -8.96
CA ALA A 325 7.59 -19.84 -9.16
C ALA A 325 7.10 -19.82 -10.61
N GLU A 326 6.97 -18.64 -11.23
CA GLU A 326 6.66 -18.48 -12.66
C GLU A 326 7.74 -19.17 -13.55
N GLU A 327 9.01 -18.99 -13.23
CA GLU A 327 10.10 -19.65 -13.96
C GLU A 327 10.06 -21.19 -13.83
N LEU A 328 9.66 -21.71 -12.65
CA LEU A 328 9.50 -23.15 -12.41
C LEU A 328 8.30 -23.72 -13.19
N TYR A 329 7.17 -22.99 -13.20
CA TYR A 329 5.98 -23.34 -13.97
C TYR A 329 6.27 -23.38 -15.48
N GLN A 330 6.89 -22.32 -16.02
CA GLN A 330 7.22 -22.23 -17.45
C GLN A 330 8.21 -23.31 -17.91
N ALA A 331 9.00 -23.86 -16.99
CA ALA A 331 9.88 -25.00 -17.23
C ALA A 331 9.20 -26.36 -16.92
N GLY A 332 7.91 -26.36 -16.52
CA GLY A 332 7.11 -27.55 -16.26
C GLY A 332 7.54 -28.34 -15.02
N PHE A 333 8.10 -27.68 -13.98
CA PHE A 333 8.51 -28.32 -12.73
C PHE A 333 7.45 -28.24 -11.63
N ILE A 334 6.56 -27.25 -11.70
CA ILE A 334 5.41 -27.08 -10.80
C ILE A 334 4.14 -26.78 -11.59
N SER A 335 2.99 -26.96 -10.97
CA SER A 335 1.70 -26.50 -11.47
C SER A 335 1.66 -24.96 -11.50
N TYR A 336 0.62 -24.39 -12.12
CA TYR A 336 0.42 -22.94 -12.20
C TYR A 336 0.49 -22.29 -10.81
N PRO A 337 1.35 -21.26 -10.61
CA PRO A 337 1.62 -20.72 -9.28
C PRO A 337 0.64 -19.66 -8.79
N ARG A 338 -0.34 -19.28 -9.62
CA ARG A 338 -1.37 -18.31 -9.27
C ARG A 338 -2.70 -19.02 -9.13
N THR A 339 -3.01 -19.49 -7.93
CA THR A 339 -4.24 -20.21 -7.59
C THR A 339 -4.68 -19.93 -6.17
N GLU A 340 -5.96 -19.75 -5.97
CA GLU A 340 -6.57 -19.68 -4.63
C GLU A 340 -6.92 -21.06 -4.08
N THR A 341 -6.82 -22.09 -4.92
CA THR A 341 -7.21 -23.46 -4.56
C THR A 341 -6.30 -24.02 -3.47
N ASP A 342 -6.91 -24.52 -2.40
CA ASP A 342 -6.26 -25.17 -1.25
C ASP A 342 -6.79 -26.58 -1.00
N SER A 343 -7.40 -27.19 -2.04
CA SER A 343 -7.91 -28.55 -2.01
C SER A 343 -7.67 -29.27 -3.34
N PHE A 344 -7.12 -30.50 -3.28
CA PHE A 344 -6.91 -31.29 -4.49
C PHE A 344 -8.22 -31.89 -5.01
N PRO A 345 -8.46 -31.87 -6.33
CA PRO A 345 -9.60 -32.54 -6.91
C PRO A 345 -9.48 -34.08 -6.72
N PRO A 346 -10.59 -34.78 -6.47
CA PRO A 346 -10.56 -36.23 -6.25
C PRO A 346 -10.03 -37.04 -7.45
N SER A 347 -10.05 -36.47 -8.65
CA SER A 347 -9.54 -37.10 -9.89
C SER A 347 -8.03 -37.06 -10.03
N GLN A 348 -7.30 -36.29 -9.18
CA GLN A 348 -5.84 -36.15 -9.29
C GLN A 348 -5.14 -37.31 -8.60
N ASP A 349 -4.29 -38.02 -9.37
CA ASP A 349 -3.47 -39.09 -8.83
C ASP A 349 -2.25 -38.55 -8.07
N LEU A 350 -2.48 -38.22 -6.80
CA LEU A 350 -1.44 -37.70 -5.91
C LEU A 350 -0.36 -38.75 -5.61
N MET A 351 -0.73 -40.05 -5.65
CA MET A 351 0.19 -41.12 -5.35
C MET A 351 1.23 -41.28 -6.47
N ALA A 352 0.82 -41.09 -7.73
CA ALA A 352 1.78 -41.07 -8.85
C ALA A 352 2.79 -39.93 -8.70
N LEU A 353 2.33 -38.71 -8.29
CA LEU A 353 3.21 -37.58 -8.04
C LEU A 353 4.18 -37.84 -6.89
N VAL A 354 3.74 -38.48 -5.80
CA VAL A 354 4.64 -38.86 -4.69
C VAL A 354 5.71 -39.84 -5.13
N ARG A 355 5.35 -40.84 -5.97
CA ARG A 355 6.32 -41.86 -6.47
C ARG A 355 7.48 -41.25 -7.24
N GLU A 356 7.26 -40.18 -8.00
CA GLU A 356 8.33 -39.49 -8.71
C GLU A 356 9.48 -38.99 -7.78
N HIS A 357 9.16 -38.80 -6.51
CA HIS A 357 10.10 -38.28 -5.52
C HIS A 357 10.81 -39.32 -4.66
N GLU A 358 10.51 -40.61 -4.85
CA GLU A 358 11.12 -41.71 -4.03
C GLU A 358 12.62 -41.82 -4.11
N GLY A 359 13.24 -41.43 -5.24
CA GLY A 359 14.68 -41.54 -5.49
C GLY A 359 15.50 -40.36 -4.95
N ASP A 360 14.89 -39.29 -4.42
CA ASP A 360 15.64 -38.08 -4.00
C ASP A 360 16.30 -38.29 -2.63
N PRO A 361 17.62 -38.01 -2.46
CA PRO A 361 18.32 -38.21 -1.20
C PRO A 361 17.83 -37.32 -0.07
N ARG A 362 17.14 -36.20 -0.34
CA ARG A 362 16.67 -35.20 0.64
C ARG A 362 15.33 -35.55 1.28
N TRP A 363 14.43 -36.21 0.52
CA TRP A 363 13.08 -36.52 0.95
C TRP A 363 12.54 -37.87 0.46
N GLY A 364 13.33 -38.63 -0.33
CA GLY A 364 12.88 -39.91 -0.93
C GLY A 364 12.48 -40.93 0.11
N SER A 365 13.19 -41.05 1.23
CA SER A 365 12.80 -41.94 2.32
C SER A 365 11.42 -41.66 2.87
N HIS A 366 11.01 -40.37 2.93
CA HIS A 366 9.68 -39.96 3.35
C HIS A 366 8.62 -40.26 2.26
N ALA A 367 8.94 -40.02 0.98
CA ALA A 367 8.08 -40.39 -0.13
C ALA A 367 7.83 -41.90 -0.16
N GLN A 368 8.86 -42.74 0.04
CA GLN A 368 8.74 -44.21 0.18
C GLN A 368 7.85 -44.60 1.36
N ALA A 369 7.95 -43.90 2.50
CA ALA A 369 7.08 -44.12 3.65
C ALA A 369 5.62 -43.79 3.35
N ILE A 370 5.35 -42.82 2.48
CA ILE A 370 3.99 -42.47 2.00
C ILE A 370 3.47 -43.60 1.07
N VAL A 371 4.27 -44.03 0.09
CA VAL A 371 3.85 -44.97 -0.96
C VAL A 371 3.76 -46.42 -0.46
N HIS A 372 4.77 -46.89 0.25
CA HIS A 372 4.92 -48.28 0.65
C HIS A 372 4.71 -48.51 2.14
N GLY A 373 4.75 -47.46 2.94
CA GLY A 373 4.59 -47.52 4.39
C GLY A 373 3.19 -47.11 4.86
N ASN A 374 3.11 -46.69 6.13
CA ASN A 374 1.85 -46.28 6.76
C ASN A 374 1.81 -44.75 6.99
N MET A 375 2.47 -43.96 6.11
CA MET A 375 2.54 -42.52 6.26
C MET A 375 1.42 -41.75 5.53
N TRP A 376 0.83 -42.40 4.53
CA TRP A 376 -0.22 -41.78 3.69
C TRP A 376 -1.43 -41.32 4.47
N LYS A 377 -1.85 -40.10 4.19
CA LYS A 377 -3.14 -39.54 4.56
C LYS A 377 -3.60 -38.60 3.46
N PRO A 378 -4.86 -38.64 3.02
CA PRO A 378 -5.38 -37.67 2.09
C PRO A 378 -5.16 -36.23 2.58
N PRO A 379 -4.75 -35.29 1.72
CA PRO A 379 -4.62 -33.88 2.03
C PRO A 379 -5.87 -33.28 2.69
N GLY A 380 -5.67 -32.28 3.51
CA GLY A 380 -6.76 -31.49 4.04
C GLY A 380 -7.47 -30.68 2.94
N ASN A 381 -8.73 -30.33 3.19
CA ASN A 381 -9.51 -29.45 2.32
C ASN A 381 -9.69 -28.10 3.05
N GLY A 382 -9.14 -27.02 2.52
CA GLY A 382 -9.28 -25.66 3.04
C GLY A 382 -10.61 -25.00 2.65
N GLY A 383 -11.24 -25.50 1.59
CA GLY A 383 -12.55 -25.08 1.12
C GLY A 383 -12.53 -24.05 0.00
N HIS A 384 -11.34 -23.70 -0.51
CA HIS A 384 -11.19 -22.82 -1.68
C HIS A 384 -10.89 -23.65 -2.92
N ASP A 385 -11.56 -23.30 -4.02
CA ASP A 385 -11.42 -23.93 -5.32
C ASP A 385 -11.79 -22.92 -6.41
N ASP A 386 -10.81 -22.43 -7.15
CA ASP A 386 -10.94 -21.45 -8.23
C ASP A 386 -11.55 -22.06 -9.51
N LYS A 387 -11.79 -23.40 -9.52
CA LYS A 387 -12.29 -24.17 -10.67
C LYS A 387 -11.39 -24.15 -11.90
N ALA A 388 -10.22 -23.60 -11.79
CA ALA A 388 -9.25 -23.44 -12.86
C ALA A 388 -8.01 -24.29 -12.65
N HIS A 389 -7.45 -24.27 -11.43
CA HIS A 389 -6.19 -24.89 -11.11
C HIS A 389 -6.22 -25.74 -9.82
N PRO A 390 -5.44 -26.81 -9.73
CA PRO A 390 -5.17 -27.47 -8.47
C PRO A 390 -4.22 -26.61 -7.62
N PRO A 391 -4.04 -26.93 -6.32
CA PRO A 391 -3.00 -26.32 -5.49
C PRO A 391 -1.62 -26.45 -6.11
N ILE A 392 -0.72 -25.55 -5.72
CA ILE A 392 0.68 -25.54 -6.19
C ILE A 392 1.37 -26.83 -5.71
N HIS A 393 1.88 -27.62 -6.65
CA HIS A 393 2.55 -28.88 -6.38
C HIS A 393 3.63 -29.18 -7.44
N PRO A 394 4.62 -30.04 -7.14
CA PRO A 394 5.59 -30.46 -8.14
C PRO A 394 4.91 -31.34 -9.20
N THR A 395 5.27 -31.11 -10.47
CA THR A 395 4.74 -31.88 -11.62
C THR A 395 5.72 -32.91 -12.15
N LYS A 396 7.01 -32.78 -11.82
CA LYS A 396 8.09 -33.73 -12.10
C LYS A 396 9.21 -33.57 -11.10
N HIS A 397 9.96 -34.66 -10.88
CA HIS A 397 11.15 -34.63 -10.02
C HIS A 397 12.35 -34.00 -10.71
N THR A 398 13.15 -33.26 -9.93
CA THR A 398 14.54 -32.91 -10.27
C THR A 398 15.39 -32.81 -8.99
N ALA A 399 16.64 -33.18 -9.09
CA ALA A 399 17.63 -32.94 -8.05
C ALA A 399 18.12 -31.47 -8.00
N GLY A 400 17.68 -30.66 -8.95
CA GLY A 400 18.13 -29.30 -9.25
C GLY A 400 18.95 -29.30 -10.54
N GLU A 401 18.61 -28.42 -11.47
CA GLU A 401 19.37 -28.27 -12.70
C GLU A 401 20.69 -27.54 -12.42
N SER A 402 21.75 -27.89 -13.12
CA SER A 402 23.10 -27.36 -12.91
C SER A 402 23.20 -25.82 -13.08
N ASN A 403 22.27 -25.23 -13.81
CA ASN A 403 22.20 -23.80 -14.07
C ASN A 403 21.22 -23.04 -13.14
N TRP A 404 20.60 -23.73 -12.17
CA TRP A 404 19.66 -23.05 -11.28
C TRP A 404 20.38 -22.22 -10.23
N PRO A 405 19.94 -20.97 -10.01
CA PRO A 405 20.32 -20.23 -8.82
C PRO A 405 19.86 -20.95 -7.54
N SER A 406 20.60 -20.79 -6.47
CA SER A 406 20.28 -21.44 -5.17
C SER A 406 18.87 -21.11 -4.68
N GLU A 407 18.38 -19.90 -4.93
CA GLU A 407 17.02 -19.49 -4.59
C GLU A 407 15.96 -20.33 -5.29
N LYS A 408 16.17 -20.65 -6.57
CA LYS A 408 15.26 -21.46 -7.37
C LYS A 408 15.21 -22.91 -6.85
N THR A 409 16.36 -23.47 -6.52
CA THR A 409 16.44 -24.79 -5.90
C THR A 409 15.76 -24.83 -4.54
N ARG A 410 15.96 -23.81 -3.70
CA ARG A 410 15.35 -23.70 -2.38
C ARG A 410 13.83 -23.58 -2.45
N LEU A 411 13.29 -22.79 -3.39
CA LEU A 411 11.84 -22.66 -3.56
C LEU A 411 11.22 -23.97 -4.08
N TYR A 412 11.84 -24.63 -5.06
CA TYR A 412 11.38 -25.93 -5.53
C TYR A 412 11.36 -26.97 -4.39
N GLU A 413 12.45 -27.06 -3.61
CA GLU A 413 12.53 -27.90 -2.43
C GLU A 413 11.41 -27.60 -1.42
N PHE A 414 11.13 -26.32 -1.17
CA PHE A 414 10.05 -25.89 -0.29
C PHE A 414 8.69 -26.40 -0.77
N ILE A 415 8.41 -26.29 -2.08
CA ILE A 415 7.15 -26.74 -2.69
C ILE A 415 7.02 -28.26 -2.58
N VAL A 416 8.09 -29.03 -2.91
CA VAL A 416 8.09 -30.50 -2.80
C VAL A 416 7.86 -30.93 -1.35
N ARG A 417 8.59 -30.36 -0.39
CA ARG A 417 8.44 -30.70 1.03
C ARG A 417 7.05 -30.34 1.56
N SER A 418 6.47 -29.24 1.10
CA SER A 418 5.10 -28.85 1.43
C SER A 418 4.08 -29.86 0.90
N PHE A 419 4.23 -30.29 -0.36
CA PHE A 419 3.38 -31.29 -0.98
C PHE A 419 3.45 -32.64 -0.26
N LEU A 420 4.64 -33.17 0.02
CA LEU A 420 4.81 -34.43 0.73
C LEU A 420 4.26 -34.36 2.17
N ALA A 421 4.46 -33.23 2.85
CA ALA A 421 3.90 -33.00 4.19
C ALA A 421 2.37 -33.02 4.16
N THR A 422 1.74 -32.39 3.17
CA THR A 422 0.28 -32.35 2.97
C THR A 422 -0.31 -33.75 2.79
N CYS A 423 0.45 -34.66 2.16
CA CYS A 423 0.05 -36.05 1.93
C CYS A 423 0.35 -36.99 3.12
N SER A 424 0.74 -36.48 4.27
CA SER A 424 1.24 -37.27 5.40
C SER A 424 0.32 -37.23 6.61
N LYS A 425 0.49 -38.22 7.51
CA LYS A 425 -0.21 -38.28 8.81
C LYS A 425 0.14 -37.09 9.70
N PRO A 426 -0.78 -36.64 10.57
CA PRO A 426 -0.52 -35.64 11.58
C PRO A 426 0.58 -36.08 12.55
N ALA A 427 1.39 -35.14 12.99
CA ALA A 427 2.30 -35.39 14.11
C ALA A 427 1.52 -35.58 15.42
N VAL A 428 2.00 -36.50 16.26
CA VAL A 428 1.40 -36.82 17.55
C VAL A 428 2.37 -36.45 18.65
N GLY A 429 1.86 -35.86 19.71
CA GLY A 429 2.61 -35.56 20.93
C GLY A 429 1.76 -35.73 22.15
N PHE A 430 2.40 -35.81 23.30
CA PHE A 430 1.76 -35.87 24.59
C PHE A 430 2.03 -34.59 25.35
N GLU A 431 1.00 -33.79 25.61
CA GLU A 431 1.04 -32.55 26.36
C GLU A 431 0.76 -32.84 27.81
N THR A 432 1.70 -32.49 28.70
CA THR A 432 1.53 -32.59 30.16
C THR A 432 1.44 -31.19 30.75
N ARG A 433 0.40 -30.90 31.48
CA ARG A 433 0.24 -29.67 32.29
C ARG A 433 0.39 -30.01 33.75
N LEU A 434 1.28 -29.30 34.45
CA LEU A 434 1.48 -29.34 35.87
C LEU A 434 0.95 -28.05 36.47
N GLU A 435 0.13 -28.19 37.53
CA GLU A 435 -0.35 -27.07 38.35
C GLU A 435 0.17 -27.26 39.76
N ILE A 436 0.70 -26.21 40.35
CA ILE A 436 1.23 -26.20 41.72
C ILE A 436 0.64 -25.01 42.50
N CYS A 437 0.62 -25.13 43.78
CA CYS A 437 0.22 -24.08 44.72
C CYS A 437 1.36 -23.79 45.68
N VAL A 438 1.66 -22.51 45.91
CA VAL A 438 2.61 -22.01 46.94
C VAL A 438 1.89 -20.94 47.72
N ALA A 439 1.72 -21.15 49.06
CA ALA A 439 1.04 -20.20 49.94
C ALA A 439 -0.34 -19.74 49.44
N GLY A 440 -1.12 -20.63 48.77
CA GLY A 440 -2.42 -20.29 48.18
C GLY A 440 -2.37 -19.70 46.78
N GLU A 441 -1.20 -19.33 46.25
CA GLU A 441 -1.03 -18.84 44.89
C GLU A 441 -0.80 -19.99 43.91
N GLY A 442 -1.52 -19.95 42.74
CA GLY A 442 -1.46 -20.95 41.68
C GLY A 442 -0.36 -20.65 40.66
N PHE A 443 0.34 -21.70 40.26
CA PHE A 443 1.33 -21.62 39.16
C PHE A 443 1.18 -22.84 38.27
N SER A 444 1.43 -22.66 36.99
CA SER A 444 1.32 -23.75 36.00
C SER A 444 2.45 -23.76 35.01
N THR A 445 2.76 -24.95 34.49
CA THR A 445 3.66 -25.14 33.37
C THR A 445 3.12 -26.21 32.42
N THR A 446 3.51 -26.15 31.14
CA THR A 446 3.08 -27.10 30.13
C THR A 446 4.28 -27.57 29.31
N GLY A 447 4.50 -28.86 29.26
CA GLY A 447 5.48 -29.51 28.41
C GLY A 447 4.85 -30.32 27.27
N LEU A 448 5.49 -30.43 26.15
CA LEU A 448 5.03 -31.21 25.00
C LEU A 448 6.15 -32.14 24.52
N MET A 449 5.91 -33.42 24.67
CA MET A 449 6.78 -34.48 24.14
C MET A 449 6.22 -34.98 22.80
N VAL A 450 6.97 -34.83 21.73
CA VAL A 450 6.58 -35.33 20.40
C VAL A 450 6.87 -36.82 20.35
N THR A 451 5.81 -37.63 20.23
CA THR A 451 5.89 -39.11 20.16
C THR A 451 6.05 -39.61 18.72
N GLU A 452 5.33 -38.96 17.76
CA GLU A 452 5.42 -39.27 16.34
C GLU A 452 5.62 -37.99 15.53
N ARG A 453 6.76 -37.85 14.89
CA ARG A 453 7.05 -36.64 14.08
C ARG A 453 6.25 -36.58 12.78
N ASN A 454 5.97 -37.74 12.16
CA ASN A 454 5.23 -37.89 10.90
C ASN A 454 5.58 -36.82 9.86
N TRP A 455 4.65 -35.97 9.42
CA TRP A 455 4.93 -34.93 8.41
C TRP A 455 6.04 -33.93 8.79
N LEU A 456 6.32 -33.74 10.07
CA LEU A 456 7.40 -32.87 10.52
C LEU A 456 8.79 -33.40 10.17
N GLN A 457 8.92 -34.66 9.74
CA GLN A 457 10.19 -35.21 9.27
C GLN A 457 10.61 -34.59 7.93
N VAL A 458 9.66 -34.37 7.04
CA VAL A 458 9.92 -33.82 5.71
C VAL A 458 9.83 -32.31 5.64
N TYR A 459 9.17 -31.68 6.64
CA TYR A 459 8.90 -30.23 6.67
C TYR A 459 9.65 -29.53 7.81
N PRO A 460 10.94 -29.16 7.61
CA PRO A 460 11.78 -28.61 8.68
C PRO A 460 11.44 -27.16 9.05
N TYR A 461 10.57 -26.50 8.31
CA TYR A 461 10.25 -25.07 8.47
C TYR A 461 9.34 -24.76 9.67
N THR A 462 8.90 -25.79 10.38
CA THR A 462 8.02 -25.67 11.53
C THR A 462 8.59 -26.42 12.73
N LYS A 463 8.76 -25.74 13.84
CA LYS A 463 9.11 -26.36 15.13
C LYS A 463 7.82 -26.70 15.89
N TRP A 464 7.76 -27.88 16.52
CA TRP A 464 6.66 -28.28 17.37
C TRP A 464 7.20 -29.14 18.52
N GLY A 465 6.95 -28.69 19.75
CA GLY A 465 7.56 -29.27 20.93
C GLY A 465 9.00 -28.80 21.18
N GLY A 466 9.41 -28.81 22.42
CA GLY A 466 10.79 -28.67 22.86
C GLY A 466 11.28 -30.01 23.37
N ASN A 467 12.57 -30.13 23.66
CA ASN A 467 13.15 -31.28 24.35
C ASN A 467 12.86 -31.25 25.88
N GLU A 468 12.00 -30.35 26.33
CA GLU A 468 11.70 -30.14 27.74
C GLU A 468 10.70 -31.20 28.20
N SER A 469 11.23 -32.36 28.65
CA SER A 469 10.45 -33.25 29.46
C SER A 469 10.27 -32.58 30.80
N LEU A 470 9.01 -32.39 31.21
CA LEU A 470 8.69 -31.95 32.56
C LEU A 470 9.18 -32.98 33.60
N PRO A 471 9.50 -32.55 34.81
CA PRO A 471 9.83 -33.48 35.90
C PRO A 471 8.65 -34.40 36.20
N HIS A 472 8.93 -35.62 36.62
CA HIS A 472 7.90 -36.57 37.06
C HIS A 472 7.43 -36.18 38.45
N LEU A 473 6.41 -35.35 38.50
CA LEU A 473 5.73 -34.97 39.77
C LEU A 473 4.37 -35.65 39.84
N GLN A 474 3.94 -35.99 41.06
CA GLN A 474 2.63 -36.61 41.33
C GLN A 474 1.70 -35.63 42.03
N GLU A 475 0.42 -35.76 41.84
CA GLU A 475 -0.56 -34.97 42.57
C GLU A 475 -0.42 -35.20 44.08
N GLY A 476 -0.45 -34.11 44.85
CA GLY A 476 -0.20 -34.13 46.32
C GLY A 476 1.29 -34.13 46.70
N GLN A 477 2.22 -34.31 45.76
CA GLN A 477 3.66 -34.22 46.03
C GLN A 477 4.04 -32.78 46.40
N THR A 478 4.89 -32.65 47.44
CA THR A 478 5.46 -31.36 47.85
C THR A 478 6.93 -31.26 47.51
N PHE A 479 7.40 -30.06 47.21
CA PHE A 479 8.83 -29.80 46.98
C PHE A 479 9.18 -28.35 47.31
N MET A 480 10.46 -28.12 47.65
CA MET A 480 10.99 -26.76 47.76
C MET A 480 11.37 -26.24 46.39
N PRO A 481 10.85 -25.10 45.93
CA PRO A 481 11.31 -24.41 44.73
C PRO A 481 12.81 -24.13 44.79
N SER A 482 13.48 -24.32 43.67
CA SER A 482 14.91 -23.95 43.57
C SER A 482 15.11 -22.44 43.49
N GLN A 483 14.10 -21.72 42.98
CA GLN A 483 14.04 -20.27 42.97
C GLN A 483 12.58 -19.82 43.05
N LEU A 484 12.31 -18.79 43.82
CA LEU A 484 11.07 -18.04 43.89
C LEU A 484 11.45 -16.56 43.75
N MET A 485 10.97 -15.90 42.73
CA MET A 485 11.41 -14.55 42.39
C MET A 485 10.24 -13.67 41.95
N LEU A 486 10.17 -12.46 42.46
CA LEU A 486 9.36 -11.39 41.87
C LEU A 486 10.13 -10.81 40.70
N LYS A 487 9.60 -10.95 39.49
CA LYS A 487 10.19 -10.41 38.25
C LYS A 487 9.46 -9.18 37.79
N GLU A 488 10.23 -8.18 37.43
CA GLU A 488 9.77 -6.97 36.76
C GLU A 488 9.83 -7.17 35.26
N GLY A 489 8.86 -6.64 34.58
CA GLY A 489 8.81 -6.57 33.13
C GLY A 489 8.17 -5.27 32.67
N ARG A 490 8.27 -4.97 31.38
CA ARG A 490 7.67 -3.79 30.79
C ARG A 490 6.91 -4.17 29.53
N THR A 491 5.70 -3.62 29.35
CA THR A 491 4.93 -3.86 28.13
C THR A 491 5.69 -3.35 26.92
N GLN A 492 5.61 -4.10 25.82
CA GLN A 492 6.29 -3.78 24.58
C GLN A 492 5.27 -3.36 23.53
N PRO A 493 5.61 -2.44 22.61
CA PRO A 493 4.75 -2.11 21.50
C PRO A 493 4.55 -3.32 20.57
N ALA A 494 3.55 -3.25 19.70
CA ALA A 494 3.36 -4.25 18.65
C ALA A 494 4.62 -4.35 17.78
N ALA A 495 4.94 -5.55 17.30
CA ALA A 495 6.05 -5.73 16.36
C ALA A 495 5.75 -5.05 15.01
N ARG A 496 6.80 -4.61 14.29
CA ARG A 496 6.69 -4.15 12.91
C ARG A 496 6.08 -5.26 12.05
N LEU A 497 5.32 -4.89 11.04
CA LEU A 497 4.77 -5.86 10.10
C LEU A 497 5.90 -6.55 9.34
N SER A 498 5.99 -7.88 9.47
CA SER A 498 6.78 -8.67 8.54
C SER A 498 6.04 -8.77 7.19
N GLU A 499 6.75 -9.14 6.12
CA GLU A 499 6.12 -9.34 4.82
C GLU A 499 5.02 -10.40 4.87
N ARG A 500 5.23 -11.47 5.65
CA ARG A 500 4.20 -12.46 5.93
C ARG A 500 2.95 -11.85 6.57
N ASP A 501 3.13 -10.98 7.58
CA ASP A 501 2.01 -10.38 8.30
C ASP A 501 1.26 -9.37 7.42
N LEU A 502 2.00 -8.62 6.59
CA LEU A 502 1.41 -7.70 5.63
C LEU A 502 0.59 -8.45 4.57
N ILE A 503 1.11 -9.55 4.01
CA ILE A 503 0.37 -10.43 3.08
C ILE A 503 -0.91 -10.96 3.76
N ALA A 504 -0.82 -11.40 5.03
CA ALA A 504 -1.97 -11.91 5.76
C ALA A 504 -3.04 -10.83 6.01
N LEU A 505 -2.64 -9.59 6.29
CA LEU A 505 -3.57 -8.46 6.44
C LEU A 505 -4.20 -8.08 5.09
N MET A 506 -3.42 -8.04 4.02
CA MET A 506 -3.95 -7.78 2.67
C MET A 506 -4.98 -8.84 2.28
N GLU A 507 -4.68 -10.11 2.53
CA GLU A 507 -5.60 -11.21 2.34
C GLU A 507 -6.89 -11.06 3.18
N GLN A 508 -6.77 -10.73 4.46
CA GLN A 508 -7.91 -10.52 5.36
C GLN A 508 -8.85 -9.42 4.87
N HIS A 509 -8.30 -8.39 4.25
CA HIS A 509 -9.02 -7.21 3.78
C HIS A 509 -9.34 -7.25 2.28
N ASN A 510 -9.02 -8.32 1.58
CA ASN A 510 -9.19 -8.46 0.12
C ASN A 510 -8.51 -7.33 -0.66
N ILE A 511 -7.28 -6.96 -0.29
CA ILE A 511 -6.44 -6.00 -1.02
C ILE A 511 -5.53 -6.79 -1.97
N GLY A 512 -5.76 -6.65 -3.25
CA GLY A 512 -5.05 -7.42 -4.25
C GLY A 512 -5.51 -8.87 -4.34
N THR A 513 -5.09 -9.57 -5.38
CA THR A 513 -5.34 -10.99 -5.58
C THR A 513 -4.09 -11.80 -5.29
N ASP A 514 -4.21 -13.11 -5.38
CA ASP A 514 -3.09 -14.04 -5.33
C ASP A 514 -1.95 -13.64 -6.29
N ALA A 515 -2.28 -13.10 -7.48
CA ALA A 515 -1.30 -12.68 -8.46
C ALA A 515 -0.57 -11.38 -8.10
N THR A 516 -1.19 -10.44 -7.39
CA THR A 516 -0.75 -9.04 -7.35
C THR A 516 -0.31 -8.53 -5.98
N VAL A 517 -0.58 -9.27 -4.91
CA VAL A 517 -0.22 -8.86 -3.53
C VAL A 517 1.27 -8.55 -3.41
N ALA A 518 2.15 -9.42 -3.92
CA ALA A 518 3.60 -9.20 -3.88
C ALA A 518 4.03 -7.97 -4.68
N GLU A 519 3.38 -7.70 -5.82
CA GLU A 519 3.64 -6.51 -6.64
C GLU A 519 3.21 -5.23 -5.94
N HIS A 520 2.05 -5.21 -5.29
CA HIS A 520 1.58 -4.06 -4.51
C HIS A 520 2.53 -3.74 -3.36
N ILE A 521 3.07 -4.75 -2.68
CA ILE A 521 4.08 -4.58 -1.64
C ILE A 521 5.36 -3.99 -2.24
N GLN A 522 5.86 -4.56 -3.34
CA GLN A 522 7.07 -4.08 -4.00
C GLN A 522 6.92 -2.61 -4.46
N LYS A 523 5.76 -2.24 -5.01
CA LYS A 523 5.47 -0.86 -5.42
C LYS A 523 5.55 0.17 -4.28
N GLN A 524 5.30 -0.22 -3.02
CA GLN A 524 5.54 0.69 -1.88
C GLN A 524 7.01 1.04 -1.72
N LEU A 525 7.89 0.07 -1.97
CA LEU A 525 9.34 0.24 -1.92
C LEU A 525 9.84 1.04 -3.12
N ASP A 526 9.39 0.69 -4.33
CA ASP A 526 9.80 1.35 -5.57
C ASP A 526 9.40 2.83 -5.62
N ARG A 527 8.28 3.19 -5.00
CA ARG A 527 7.78 4.57 -4.89
C ARG A 527 8.36 5.34 -3.71
N GLY A 528 9.17 4.67 -2.88
CA GLY A 528 9.74 5.27 -1.69
C GLY A 528 8.72 5.64 -0.61
N TYR A 529 7.55 4.96 -0.56
CA TYR A 529 6.53 5.18 0.48
C TYR A 529 6.77 4.36 1.74
N ALA A 530 7.46 3.25 1.60
CA ALA A 530 7.89 2.40 2.71
C ALA A 530 9.32 1.91 2.50
N THR A 531 9.96 1.51 3.58
CA THR A 531 11.24 0.82 3.59
C THR A 531 11.07 -0.60 4.16
N LYS A 532 11.97 -1.49 3.77
CA LYS A 532 12.01 -2.87 4.26
C LYS A 532 13.42 -3.17 4.78
N ASP A 533 13.52 -3.67 6.00
CA ASP A 533 14.79 -4.02 6.61
C ASP A 533 15.26 -5.43 6.24
N GLY A 534 16.45 -5.84 6.73
CA GLY A 534 17.02 -7.17 6.46
C GLY A 534 16.20 -8.35 7.04
N ASN A 535 15.29 -8.09 7.96
CA ASN A 535 14.37 -9.07 8.54
C ASN A 535 13.04 -9.14 7.78
N LEU A 536 12.95 -8.46 6.62
CA LEU A 536 11.72 -8.31 5.83
C LEU A 536 10.59 -7.66 6.63
N THR A 537 10.89 -6.69 7.50
CA THR A 537 9.88 -5.89 8.20
C THR A 537 9.77 -4.49 7.62
N PHE A 538 8.54 -3.95 7.60
CA PHE A 538 8.21 -2.69 6.96
C PHE A 538 8.15 -1.52 7.94
N TRP A 539 8.55 -0.34 7.43
CA TRP A 539 8.36 0.94 8.09
C TRP A 539 8.00 2.01 7.05
N PRO A 540 7.07 2.92 7.31
CA PRO A 540 6.75 3.98 6.35
C PRO A 540 7.92 4.96 6.26
N THR A 541 8.08 5.57 5.08
CA THR A 541 8.93 6.76 4.93
C THR A 541 8.17 8.00 5.38
N SER A 542 8.87 9.11 5.57
CA SER A 542 8.25 10.41 5.83
C SER A 542 7.23 10.79 4.74
N LEU A 543 7.51 10.47 3.47
CA LEU A 543 6.56 10.71 2.38
C LEU A 543 5.32 9.83 2.49
N GLY A 544 5.50 8.53 2.75
CA GLY A 544 4.37 7.62 2.91
C GLY A 544 3.48 7.99 4.10
N GLU A 545 4.08 8.32 5.24
CA GLU A 545 3.36 8.74 6.45
C GLU A 545 2.61 10.06 6.22
N ALA A 546 3.26 11.06 5.61
CA ALA A 546 2.65 12.35 5.30
C ALA A 546 1.42 12.23 4.37
N LEU A 547 1.51 11.39 3.33
CA LEU A 547 0.40 11.19 2.39
C LEU A 547 -0.82 10.54 3.03
N VAL A 548 -0.61 9.48 3.82
CA VAL A 548 -1.71 8.81 4.55
C VAL A 548 -2.27 9.75 5.64
N GLY A 549 -1.39 10.45 6.37
CA GLY A 549 -1.76 11.44 7.36
C GLY A 549 -2.62 12.57 6.78
N ALA A 550 -2.30 13.02 5.58
CA ALA A 550 -3.07 14.03 4.86
C ALA A 550 -4.50 13.56 4.58
N TYR A 551 -4.69 12.38 4.01
CA TYR A 551 -6.02 11.83 3.75
C TYR A 551 -6.81 11.58 5.05
N ARG A 552 -6.14 11.12 6.10
CA ARG A 552 -6.74 10.97 7.43
C ARG A 552 -7.24 12.32 7.97
N LYS A 553 -6.43 13.38 7.92
CA LYS A 553 -6.82 14.73 8.36
C LYS A 553 -7.97 15.32 7.53
N MET A 554 -8.01 15.01 6.23
CA MET A 554 -9.13 15.38 5.36
C MET A 554 -10.44 14.66 5.70
N GLY A 555 -10.40 13.57 6.49
CA GLY A 555 -11.55 12.69 6.76
C GLY A 555 -11.92 11.83 5.55
N LEU A 556 -10.95 11.52 4.69
CA LEU A 556 -11.12 10.68 3.49
C LEU A 556 -10.55 9.28 3.73
N GLU A 557 -11.12 8.58 4.70
CA GLU A 557 -10.63 7.28 5.16
C GLU A 557 -10.72 6.20 4.09
N ASN A 558 -11.68 6.29 3.18
CA ASN A 558 -11.86 5.36 2.08
C ASN A 558 -10.64 5.27 1.14
N LEU A 559 -9.85 6.35 1.05
CA LEU A 559 -8.70 6.42 0.14
C LEU A 559 -7.46 5.69 0.65
N TRP A 560 -7.40 5.36 1.95
CA TRP A 560 -6.25 4.72 2.56
C TRP A 560 -6.58 3.53 3.48
N LEU A 561 -7.86 3.34 3.85
CA LEU A 561 -8.34 2.14 4.54
C LEU A 561 -8.80 1.08 3.52
N PRO A 562 -8.73 -0.21 3.87
CA PRO A 562 -8.98 -1.30 2.94
C PRO A 562 -10.45 -1.51 2.55
N ASN A 563 -11.41 -0.97 3.31
CA ASN A 563 -12.83 -1.31 3.22
C ASN A 563 -13.45 -1.05 1.85
N LEU A 564 -13.10 0.08 1.22
CA LEU A 564 -13.65 0.44 -0.09
C LEU A 564 -13.14 -0.49 -1.19
N ARG A 565 -11.83 -0.79 -1.18
CA ARG A 565 -11.25 -1.69 -2.18
C ARG A 565 -11.90 -3.07 -2.13
N GLY A 566 -12.09 -3.63 -0.95
CA GLY A 566 -12.79 -4.93 -0.80
C GLY A 566 -14.21 -4.93 -1.39
N LYS A 567 -14.96 -3.81 -1.28
CA LYS A 567 -16.28 -3.67 -1.91
C LYS A 567 -16.20 -3.65 -3.44
N ILE A 568 -15.20 -2.96 -3.99
CA ILE A 568 -14.99 -2.89 -5.44
C ILE A 568 -14.63 -4.27 -5.99
N GLU A 569 -13.74 -5.00 -5.32
CA GLU A 569 -13.39 -6.37 -5.71
C GLU A 569 -14.59 -7.30 -5.71
N ALA A 570 -15.46 -7.22 -4.71
CA ALA A 570 -16.71 -7.99 -4.69
C ALA A 570 -17.62 -7.65 -5.89
N ASN A 571 -17.68 -6.38 -6.29
CA ASN A 571 -18.45 -5.94 -7.45
C ASN A 571 -17.85 -6.44 -8.78
N ILE A 572 -16.52 -6.37 -8.94
CA ILE A 572 -15.79 -6.90 -10.11
C ILE A 572 -16.03 -8.41 -10.24
N THR A 573 -15.99 -9.12 -9.12
CA THR A 573 -16.31 -10.54 -9.06
C THR A 573 -17.75 -10.84 -9.49
N ALA A 574 -18.69 -9.99 -9.11
CA ALA A 574 -20.07 -10.14 -9.57
C ALA A 574 -20.21 -9.98 -11.10
N VAL A 575 -19.31 -9.17 -11.75
CA VAL A 575 -19.23 -9.10 -13.23
C VAL A 575 -18.74 -10.43 -13.81
N ALA A 576 -17.67 -11.00 -13.27
CA ALA A 576 -17.13 -12.28 -13.74
C ALA A 576 -18.16 -13.42 -13.64
N HIS A 577 -19.01 -13.40 -12.62
CA HIS A 577 -20.11 -14.36 -12.47
C HIS A 577 -21.36 -13.99 -13.27
N GLY A 578 -21.34 -12.89 -14.05
CA GLY A 578 -22.51 -12.44 -14.81
C GLY A 578 -23.66 -11.90 -13.97
N ALA A 579 -23.44 -11.66 -12.66
CA ALA A 579 -24.46 -11.14 -11.74
C ALA A 579 -24.64 -9.62 -11.84
N ARG A 580 -23.62 -8.90 -12.35
CA ARG A 580 -23.66 -7.46 -12.62
C ARG A 580 -23.06 -7.16 -14.00
N SER A 581 -23.44 -6.04 -14.62
CA SER A 581 -22.77 -5.57 -15.84
C SER A 581 -21.53 -4.75 -15.53
N LYS A 582 -20.54 -4.77 -16.44
CA LYS A 582 -19.33 -3.94 -16.38
C LYS A 582 -19.68 -2.46 -16.19
N GLU A 583 -20.63 -1.96 -16.99
CA GLU A 583 -21.01 -0.54 -17.02
C GLU A 583 -21.60 -0.09 -15.67
N SER A 584 -22.44 -0.93 -15.04
CA SER A 584 -23.02 -0.63 -13.72
C SER A 584 -21.97 -0.53 -12.63
N VAL A 585 -20.99 -1.45 -12.63
CA VAL A 585 -19.91 -1.47 -11.64
C VAL A 585 -18.95 -0.30 -11.84
N LEU A 586 -18.63 -0.02 -13.10
CA LEU A 586 -17.77 1.12 -13.46
C LEU A 586 -18.41 2.45 -13.04
N GLN A 587 -19.70 2.65 -13.34
CA GLN A 587 -20.42 3.86 -12.98
C GLN A 587 -20.44 4.07 -11.47
N GLU A 588 -20.81 3.04 -10.69
CA GLU A 588 -20.84 3.13 -9.22
C GLU A 588 -19.46 3.51 -8.64
N ALA A 589 -18.39 2.87 -9.13
CA ALA A 589 -17.04 3.15 -8.65
C ALA A 589 -16.58 4.57 -9.03
N VAL A 590 -16.85 5.00 -10.26
CA VAL A 590 -16.50 6.34 -10.76
C VAL A 590 -17.22 7.43 -9.97
N GLU A 591 -18.53 7.29 -9.72
CA GLU A 591 -19.32 8.25 -8.94
C GLU A 591 -18.77 8.38 -7.52
N PHE A 592 -18.48 7.25 -6.87
CA PHE A 592 -17.97 7.21 -5.51
C PHE A 592 -16.59 7.90 -5.39
N PHE A 593 -15.62 7.51 -6.21
CA PHE A 593 -14.27 8.08 -6.16
C PHE A 593 -14.22 9.53 -6.67
N LYS A 594 -15.12 9.94 -7.55
CA LYS A 594 -15.23 11.32 -7.97
C LYS A 594 -15.65 12.21 -6.81
N ALA A 595 -16.59 11.77 -5.96
CA ALA A 595 -16.99 12.49 -4.76
C ALA A 595 -15.81 12.65 -3.76
N ASP A 596 -15.05 11.56 -3.51
CA ASP A 596 -13.86 11.63 -2.66
C ASP A 596 -12.77 12.53 -3.28
N PHE A 597 -12.62 12.52 -4.61
CA PHE A 597 -11.69 13.40 -5.32
C PHE A 597 -12.07 14.88 -5.19
N GLU A 598 -13.33 15.21 -5.37
CA GLU A 598 -13.84 16.58 -5.22
C GLU A 598 -13.63 17.08 -3.79
N ALA A 599 -13.90 16.23 -2.78
CA ALA A 599 -13.63 16.54 -1.38
C ALA A 599 -12.12 16.73 -1.11
N ALA A 600 -11.25 15.90 -1.67
CA ALA A 600 -9.80 16.06 -1.58
C ALA A 600 -9.32 17.36 -2.24
N SER A 601 -9.91 17.69 -3.41
CA SER A 601 -9.59 18.92 -4.12
C SER A 601 -9.95 20.19 -3.34
N GLN A 602 -11.03 20.15 -2.55
CA GLN A 602 -11.44 21.27 -1.68
C GLN A 602 -10.52 21.41 -0.45
N LYS A 603 -9.87 20.33 -0.03
CA LYS A 603 -9.04 20.28 1.18
C LYS A 603 -7.54 20.21 0.90
N GLN A 604 -7.09 20.65 -0.28
CA GLN A 604 -5.67 20.57 -0.70
C GLN A 604 -4.70 21.26 0.28
N SER A 605 -5.11 22.32 0.94
CA SER A 605 -4.31 23.00 1.96
C SER A 605 -3.96 22.09 3.14
N MET A 606 -4.84 21.15 3.49
CA MET A 606 -4.55 20.19 4.56
C MET A 606 -3.46 19.19 4.15
N MET A 607 -3.43 18.77 2.88
CA MET A 607 -2.35 17.90 2.37
C MET A 607 -1.02 18.66 2.35
N ASP A 608 -1.05 19.90 1.89
CA ASP A 608 0.13 20.75 1.85
C ASP A 608 0.70 20.99 3.26
N ALA A 609 -0.15 21.28 4.23
CA ALA A 609 0.23 21.46 5.63
C ALA A 609 0.78 20.19 6.27
N GLU A 610 0.19 19.02 5.95
CA GLU A 610 0.67 17.75 6.50
C GLU A 610 2.05 17.37 5.94
N VAL A 611 2.28 17.57 4.63
CA VAL A 611 3.58 17.31 4.01
C VAL A 611 4.64 18.27 4.55
N ALA A 612 4.27 19.50 4.87
CA ALA A 612 5.17 20.50 5.46
C ALA A 612 5.68 20.13 6.87
N LEU A 613 5.05 19.18 7.57
CA LEU A 613 5.56 18.66 8.84
C LEU A 613 6.82 17.78 8.65
N PHE A 614 7.01 17.23 7.47
CA PHE A 614 8.07 16.28 7.17
C PHE A 614 9.11 16.81 6.19
N PHE A 615 8.76 17.82 5.37
CA PHE A 615 9.59 18.32 4.28
C PHE A 615 9.69 19.83 4.30
N SER A 616 10.92 20.35 4.19
CA SER A 616 11.18 21.77 4.06
C SER A 616 10.64 22.34 2.75
N ARG A 617 10.20 23.59 2.74
CA ARG A 617 9.77 24.27 1.51
C ARG A 617 10.94 24.48 0.55
N ALA A 618 10.69 24.38 -0.74
CA ALA A 618 11.69 24.69 -1.76
C ALA A 618 12.10 26.16 -1.70
N ALA A 619 13.36 26.45 -2.03
CA ALA A 619 13.87 27.83 -2.08
C ALA A 619 13.02 28.68 -3.05
N GLY A 620 12.46 29.75 -2.55
CA GLY A 620 11.49 30.62 -3.28
C GLY A 620 10.01 30.32 -2.99
N GLU A 621 9.67 29.18 -2.44
CA GLU A 621 8.35 28.88 -1.87
C GLU A 621 8.29 29.23 -0.37
N ALA A 622 9.45 29.24 0.32
CA ALA A 622 9.53 29.63 1.73
C ALA A 622 8.97 31.06 1.97
N ASP A 623 9.16 31.95 0.98
CA ASP A 623 8.60 33.33 1.03
C ASP A 623 7.10 33.39 0.76
N ALA A 624 6.47 32.26 0.39
CA ALA A 624 5.06 32.21 0.04
C ALA A 624 4.15 31.79 1.23
N TYR A 625 4.76 31.33 2.33
CA TYR A 625 4.05 30.83 3.50
C TYR A 625 4.54 31.48 4.80
N ASN A 626 3.63 31.63 5.75
CA ASN A 626 3.98 32.03 7.11
C ASN A 626 4.54 30.83 7.89
N SER A 627 5.10 31.06 9.07
CA SER A 627 5.64 30.03 9.96
C SER A 627 4.63 28.97 10.42
N ASP A 628 3.34 29.27 10.30
CA ASP A 628 2.21 28.36 10.61
C ASP A 628 1.76 27.51 9.40
N GLY A 629 2.46 27.62 8.24
CA GLY A 629 2.10 26.91 7.01
C GLY A 629 1.02 27.58 6.16
N SER A 630 0.52 28.77 6.56
CA SER A 630 -0.38 29.56 5.73
C SER A 630 0.38 30.30 4.63
N HIS A 631 -0.29 30.66 3.52
CA HIS A 631 0.34 31.41 2.43
C HIS A 631 0.80 32.79 2.93
N ALA A 632 2.05 33.16 2.67
CA ALA A 632 2.57 34.50 3.00
C ALA A 632 1.84 35.55 2.15
N GLY A 633 1.24 36.54 2.82
CA GLY A 633 0.47 37.61 2.23
C GLY A 633 -0.94 37.70 2.82
N ASP A 634 -1.61 38.81 2.54
CA ASP A 634 -2.95 39.03 3.03
C ASP A 634 -3.99 38.39 2.11
N PHE A 635 -4.90 37.62 2.67
CA PHE A 635 -6.00 36.96 1.94
C PHE A 635 -7.00 37.99 1.42
N ILE A 636 -7.34 37.93 0.14
CA ILE A 636 -8.30 38.82 -0.52
C ILE A 636 -9.64 38.09 -0.73
N GLY A 637 -9.62 36.84 -1.14
CA GLY A 637 -10.81 36.04 -1.46
C GLY A 637 -10.51 34.94 -2.43
N PRO A 638 -11.48 34.06 -2.76
CA PRO A 638 -11.27 32.99 -3.72
C PRO A 638 -11.13 33.53 -5.16
N CYS A 639 -10.26 32.89 -5.92
CA CYS A 639 -10.01 33.16 -7.31
C CYS A 639 -11.26 32.80 -8.17
N HIS A 640 -11.73 33.74 -8.98
CA HIS A 640 -12.90 33.52 -9.84
C HIS A 640 -12.67 32.53 -10.98
N SER A 641 -11.38 32.25 -11.30
CA SER A 641 -11.01 31.34 -12.40
C SER A 641 -10.78 29.91 -11.96
N CYS A 642 -10.37 29.65 -10.70
CA CYS A 642 -10.03 28.31 -10.25
C CYS A 642 -10.47 27.99 -8.80
N GLY A 643 -11.04 28.95 -8.07
CA GLY A 643 -11.53 28.74 -6.70
C GLY A 643 -10.43 28.78 -5.61
N PHE A 644 -9.13 28.79 -5.97
CA PHE A 644 -8.04 28.95 -5.00
C PHE A 644 -7.95 30.39 -4.48
N ASP A 645 -7.18 30.59 -3.42
CA ASP A 645 -7.06 31.88 -2.76
C ASP A 645 -6.32 32.92 -3.61
N LEU A 646 -6.84 34.14 -3.67
CA LEU A 646 -6.15 35.34 -4.13
C LEU A 646 -5.48 36.01 -2.93
N MET A 647 -4.15 36.18 -3.01
CA MET A 647 -3.33 36.72 -1.96
C MET A 647 -2.66 38.02 -2.41
N LEU A 648 -2.66 39.03 -1.55
CA LEU A 648 -1.84 40.22 -1.71
C LEU A 648 -0.44 39.92 -1.19
N ARG A 649 0.59 40.05 -2.05
CA ARG A 649 1.99 39.78 -1.71
C ARG A 649 2.85 41.01 -1.99
N GLN A 650 3.82 41.27 -1.11
CA GLN A 650 4.86 42.24 -1.34
C GLN A 650 6.16 41.51 -1.73
N ARG A 651 6.79 41.90 -2.83
CA ARG A 651 8.10 41.41 -3.27
C ARG A 651 9.21 42.44 -3.02
N GLU A 652 10.44 41.96 -2.96
CA GLU A 652 11.63 42.82 -2.81
C GLU A 652 11.58 44.04 -3.73
N GLY A 653 11.88 45.21 -3.20
CA GLY A 653 11.85 46.51 -3.90
C GLY A 653 10.47 47.14 -3.97
N GLN A 654 9.60 47.00 -2.97
CA GLN A 654 8.24 47.58 -2.89
C GLN A 654 7.33 47.25 -4.08
N LYS A 655 7.39 46.07 -4.60
CA LYS A 655 6.50 45.59 -5.68
C LYS A 655 5.37 44.79 -5.07
N PHE A 656 4.13 45.20 -5.32
CA PHE A 656 2.96 44.46 -4.88
C PHE A 656 2.35 43.67 -6.02
N VAL A 657 1.90 42.46 -5.72
CA VAL A 657 1.21 41.57 -6.65
C VAL A 657 0.02 40.94 -5.95
N VAL A 658 -1.10 40.88 -6.62
CA VAL A 658 -2.23 40.01 -6.25
C VAL A 658 -2.12 38.78 -7.11
N ALA A 659 -1.92 37.61 -6.50
CA ALA A 659 -1.70 36.37 -7.21
C ALA A 659 -2.55 35.24 -6.62
N CYS A 660 -3.03 34.38 -7.50
CA CYS A 660 -3.72 33.16 -7.11
C CYS A 660 -2.73 32.12 -6.58
N THR A 661 -3.08 31.44 -5.48
CA THR A 661 -2.30 30.34 -4.91
C THR A 661 -2.33 29.11 -5.81
N GLY A 662 -3.26 28.99 -6.74
CA GLY A 662 -3.32 27.93 -7.76
C GLY A 662 -2.28 28.05 -8.89
N ALA A 663 -1.33 29.02 -8.82
CA ALA A 663 -0.21 29.10 -9.78
C ALA A 663 0.71 27.89 -9.62
N PRO A 664 1.29 27.33 -10.71
CA PRO A 664 1.27 27.85 -12.08
C PRO A 664 0.07 27.40 -12.92
N SER A 665 -0.83 26.57 -12.38
CA SER A 665 -2.02 26.08 -13.10
C SER A 665 -3.03 27.22 -13.36
N CYS A 666 -3.21 28.11 -12.39
CA CYS A 666 -3.96 29.33 -12.53
C CYS A 666 -3.02 30.50 -12.83
N LYS A 667 -3.27 31.23 -13.91
CA LYS A 667 -2.45 32.37 -14.35
C LYS A 667 -2.99 33.71 -13.85
N GLU A 668 -4.00 33.70 -12.99
CA GLU A 668 -4.57 34.90 -12.44
C GLU A 668 -3.59 35.59 -11.50
N SER A 669 -3.04 36.67 -11.98
CA SER A 669 -2.16 37.55 -11.23
C SER A 669 -2.26 38.99 -11.74
N VAL A 670 -2.35 39.94 -10.82
CA VAL A 670 -2.38 41.37 -11.10
C VAL A 670 -1.15 42.02 -10.46
N TYR A 671 -0.22 42.45 -11.29
CA TYR A 671 0.98 43.17 -10.85
C TYR A 671 0.61 44.67 -10.69
N LEU A 672 0.72 45.17 -9.46
CA LEU A 672 0.43 46.57 -9.21
C LEU A 672 1.55 47.46 -9.77
N PRO A 673 1.22 48.65 -10.30
CA PRO A 673 2.18 49.58 -10.89
C PRO A 673 3.27 50.01 -9.90
N ARG A 674 4.46 50.41 -10.39
CA ARG A 674 5.51 51.00 -9.56
C ARG A 674 5.14 52.30 -8.82
N ALA A 675 4.07 52.95 -9.27
CA ALA A 675 3.50 54.11 -8.61
C ALA A 675 2.73 53.77 -7.34
N THR A 676 2.50 52.49 -7.04
CA THR A 676 1.84 52.08 -5.79
C THR A 676 2.71 52.36 -4.59
N LEU A 677 2.27 53.22 -3.67
CA LEU A 677 2.96 53.56 -2.42
C LEU A 677 2.68 52.55 -1.32
N SER A 678 1.43 52.20 -1.17
CA SER A 678 0.94 51.25 -0.19
C SER A 678 -0.32 50.53 -0.70
N VAL A 679 -0.50 49.32 -0.26
CA VAL A 679 -1.73 48.54 -0.45
C VAL A 679 -1.93 47.65 0.78
N SER A 680 -3.16 47.54 1.24
CA SER A 680 -3.58 46.66 2.33
C SER A 680 -4.97 46.09 2.02
N VAL A 681 -5.26 44.95 2.57
CA VAL A 681 -6.57 44.33 2.50
C VAL A 681 -7.48 44.99 3.55
N SER A 682 -8.69 45.33 3.15
CA SER A 682 -9.72 45.92 4.04
C SER A 682 -10.62 44.84 4.62
N GLU A 683 -11.23 45.10 5.75
CA GLU A 683 -12.30 44.25 6.30
C GLU A 683 -13.60 44.32 5.47
N ASP A 684 -13.76 45.38 4.63
CA ASP A 684 -14.92 45.53 3.78
C ASP A 684 -14.93 44.54 2.60
N HIS A 685 -16.11 44.01 2.30
CA HIS A 685 -16.32 43.07 1.21
C HIS A 685 -16.92 43.71 -0.03
N CYS A 686 -16.62 43.13 -1.19
CA CYS A 686 -17.21 43.55 -2.44
C CYS A 686 -18.66 43.01 -2.55
N GLN A 687 -19.62 43.89 -2.75
CA GLN A 687 -21.05 43.50 -2.91
C GLN A 687 -21.34 42.91 -4.30
N ASP A 688 -20.50 43.16 -5.30
CA ASP A 688 -20.65 42.65 -6.67
C ASP A 688 -20.05 41.26 -6.87
N CYS A 689 -19.35 40.73 -5.86
CA CYS A 689 -18.85 39.37 -5.83
C CYS A 689 -19.91 38.40 -5.29
N HIS A 690 -20.94 38.11 -6.10
CA HIS A 690 -22.13 37.34 -5.64
C HIS A 690 -21.85 35.86 -5.26
N HIS A 691 -20.71 35.27 -5.64
CA HIS A 691 -20.41 33.85 -5.43
C HIS A 691 -19.36 33.59 -4.35
N ALA A 692 -18.73 34.65 -3.80
CA ALA A 692 -17.70 34.48 -2.79
C ALA A 692 -17.40 35.81 -2.05
N ILE A 693 -16.95 35.71 -0.80
CA ILE A 693 -16.50 36.87 -0.03
C ILE A 693 -15.13 37.30 -0.55
N VAL A 694 -15.06 38.48 -1.19
CA VAL A 694 -13.84 39.11 -1.69
C VAL A 694 -13.64 40.45 -0.99
N HIS A 695 -12.52 40.60 -0.29
CA HIS A 695 -12.16 41.81 0.41
C HIS A 695 -11.75 42.90 -0.57
N LYS A 696 -12.10 44.17 -0.21
CA LYS A 696 -11.64 45.35 -0.93
C LYS A 696 -10.17 45.63 -0.57
N LEU A 697 -9.48 46.29 -1.48
CA LEU A 697 -8.12 46.78 -1.28
C LEU A 697 -8.09 48.29 -1.05
N ASN A 698 -7.36 48.74 -0.04
CA ASN A 698 -6.94 50.14 0.15
C ASN A 698 -5.65 50.36 -0.63
N LEU A 699 -5.71 51.03 -1.76
CA LEU A 699 -4.57 51.33 -2.61
C LEU A 699 -4.25 52.82 -2.56
N ARG A 700 -2.95 53.16 -2.45
CA ARG A 700 -2.44 54.49 -2.54
C ARG A 700 -1.35 54.60 -3.59
N PHE A 701 -1.48 55.53 -4.51
CA PHE A 701 -0.56 55.80 -5.61
C PHE A 701 0.18 57.12 -5.46
N ARG A 702 1.37 57.22 -6.07
CA ARG A 702 2.07 58.50 -6.20
C ARG A 702 1.33 59.42 -7.16
N ALA A 703 0.77 60.54 -6.68
CA ALA A 703 -0.04 61.46 -7.47
C ALA A 703 0.69 61.99 -8.74
N ALA A 704 2.00 62.18 -8.67
CA ALA A 704 2.80 62.59 -9.82
C ALA A 704 3.03 61.54 -10.90
N GLN A 705 2.66 60.28 -10.67
CA GLN A 705 2.89 59.14 -11.57
C GLN A 705 1.60 58.47 -12.07
N ILE A 706 0.47 59.04 -11.74
CA ILE A 706 -0.84 58.57 -12.24
C ILE A 706 -1.40 59.58 -13.25
N PRO A 707 -2.28 59.15 -14.18
CA PRO A 707 -2.91 60.08 -15.15
C PRO A 707 -3.64 61.23 -14.50
N PRO A 708 -3.61 62.47 -15.08
CA PRO A 708 -4.35 63.61 -14.58
C PRO A 708 -5.85 63.28 -14.43
N GLY A 709 -6.44 63.70 -13.31
CA GLY A 709 -7.88 63.53 -13.03
C GLY A 709 -8.21 62.15 -12.37
N THR A 710 -7.17 61.30 -12.08
CA THR A 710 -7.37 60.04 -11.38
C THR A 710 -7.15 60.24 -9.86
N PRO A 711 -8.02 59.69 -8.99
CA PRO A 711 -7.80 59.78 -7.55
C PRO A 711 -6.53 59.06 -7.14
N PRO A 712 -5.71 59.57 -6.21
CA PRO A 712 -4.51 58.94 -5.73
C PRO A 712 -4.75 57.78 -4.76
N THR A 713 -5.97 57.59 -4.31
CA THR A 713 -6.40 56.53 -3.38
C THR A 713 -7.65 55.84 -3.91
N PHE A 714 -7.65 54.50 -3.74
CA PHE A 714 -8.78 53.64 -4.05
C PHE A 714 -9.10 52.74 -2.86
N HIS A 715 -10.40 52.58 -2.60
CA HIS A 715 -10.94 51.59 -1.68
C HIS A 715 -11.88 50.68 -2.49
N SER A 716 -11.34 49.66 -3.14
CA SER A 716 -12.02 49.03 -4.26
C SER A 716 -11.73 47.56 -4.37
N CYS A 717 -12.66 46.83 -4.97
CA CYS A 717 -12.42 45.44 -5.39
C CYS A 717 -11.59 45.41 -6.65
N ILE A 718 -10.46 44.67 -6.63
CA ILE A 718 -9.57 44.52 -7.78
C ILE A 718 -10.23 43.79 -8.95
N ILE A 719 -11.31 43.01 -8.66
CA ILE A 719 -12.02 42.22 -9.68
C ILE A 719 -13.12 43.04 -10.37
N HIS A 720 -13.82 43.95 -9.70
CA HIS A 720 -15.01 44.60 -10.24
C HIS A 720 -14.88 46.07 -10.52
N ASP A 721 -13.93 46.77 -9.87
CA ASP A 721 -13.80 48.22 -10.04
C ASP A 721 -13.28 48.59 -11.45
N ARG A 722 -14.11 49.27 -12.22
CA ARG A 722 -13.77 49.69 -13.60
C ARG A 722 -12.69 50.76 -13.65
N GLN A 723 -12.74 51.73 -12.70
CA GLN A 723 -11.78 52.84 -12.67
C GLN A 723 -10.39 52.34 -12.30
N LEU A 724 -10.32 51.46 -11.27
CA LEU A 724 -9.06 50.81 -10.85
C LEU A 724 -8.49 49.95 -12.00
N LYS A 725 -9.31 49.15 -12.65
CA LYS A 725 -8.88 48.34 -13.82
C LYS A 725 -8.35 49.20 -14.96
N THR A 726 -9.02 50.31 -15.28
CA THR A 726 -8.57 51.24 -16.33
C THR A 726 -7.23 51.85 -15.96
N LEU A 727 -7.06 52.24 -14.68
CA LEU A 727 -5.78 52.79 -14.18
C LEU A 727 -4.66 51.77 -14.27
N LEU A 728 -4.90 50.53 -13.78
CA LEU A 728 -3.92 49.45 -13.81
C LEU A 728 -3.50 49.09 -15.26
N ALA A 729 -4.46 49.10 -16.19
CA ALA A 729 -4.20 48.88 -17.62
C ALA A 729 -3.40 50.04 -18.27
N ALA A 730 -3.68 51.28 -17.90
CA ALA A 730 -3.00 52.46 -18.41
C ALA A 730 -1.53 52.55 -17.94
N MET A 731 -1.25 52.10 -16.71
CA MET A 731 0.05 52.22 -16.09
C MET A 731 0.99 51.06 -16.41
N GLY A 732 0.49 49.96 -16.94
CA GLY A 732 1.20 48.74 -17.28
C GLY A 732 1.82 47.98 -16.08
N PRO A 733 2.12 46.68 -16.21
CA PRO A 733 2.71 45.93 -15.15
C PRO A 733 4.18 46.30 -14.90
N SER A 734 4.61 46.27 -13.64
CA SER A 734 6.03 46.42 -13.24
C SER A 734 6.79 45.14 -13.62
N ARG A 735 7.32 45.07 -14.87
CA ARG A 735 8.09 43.91 -15.37
C ARG A 735 9.52 43.90 -14.81
N PRO A 736 10.09 42.77 -14.40
CA PRO A 736 11.51 42.69 -14.02
C PRO A 736 12.41 42.91 -15.25
N PRO A 737 13.61 43.48 -15.13
CA PRO A 737 14.57 43.60 -16.21
C PRO A 737 15.26 42.26 -16.45
N GLY A 738 15.00 41.64 -17.62
CA GLY A 738 15.76 40.48 -18.11
C GLY A 738 14.89 39.38 -18.63
N GLY A 739 14.54 39.42 -19.93
CA GLY A 739 13.87 38.33 -20.65
C GLY A 739 13.40 38.80 -22.00
N GLN A 740 14.06 38.33 -23.08
CA GLN A 740 13.85 38.69 -24.47
C GLN A 740 12.39 38.51 -24.91
N ALA A 741 11.97 39.46 -25.71
CA ALA A 741 10.63 39.58 -26.29
C ALA A 741 10.31 38.46 -27.29
N GLY A 742 9.25 37.70 -27.01
CA GLY A 742 8.47 36.98 -27.99
C GLY A 742 7.17 37.72 -28.21
N ALA A 743 6.97 38.25 -29.36
CA ALA A 743 5.75 38.97 -29.77
C ALA A 743 4.60 37.97 -29.91
N GLY A 744 3.42 38.34 -29.42
CA GLY A 744 2.22 37.61 -29.77
C GLY A 744 1.06 37.76 -28.78
N SER A 745 0.23 38.67 -29.12
CA SER A 745 -1.21 38.78 -29.06
C SER A 745 -1.89 39.33 -27.82
N ARG A 746 -2.44 40.44 -28.03
CA ARG A 746 -3.48 41.17 -27.28
C ARG A 746 -4.76 40.33 -27.25
N GLY A 747 -5.35 40.15 -26.12
CA GLY A 747 -6.76 39.82 -25.97
C GLY A 747 -7.41 40.85 -25.04
N PRO A 748 -8.44 41.56 -25.45
CA PRO A 748 -9.14 42.46 -24.59
C PRO A 748 -10.33 41.77 -23.92
N PHE A 749 -10.57 42.04 -22.65
CA PHE A 749 -11.85 41.84 -22.03
C PHE A 749 -12.93 42.64 -22.80
N GLY A 750 -13.89 41.94 -23.33
CA GLY A 750 -15.05 42.49 -24.00
C GLY A 750 -16.32 41.83 -23.58
N SER A 751 -17.07 42.54 -22.79
CA SER A 751 -18.47 42.22 -22.50
C SER A 751 -19.36 42.57 -23.68
N GLY A 752 -20.32 41.69 -23.96
CA GLY A 752 -21.64 42.21 -24.29
C GLY A 752 -22.21 41.95 -25.65
N ARG A 753 -23.26 41.26 -25.65
CA ARG A 753 -24.56 41.34 -26.37
C ARG A 753 -24.60 41.61 -27.88
N GLY A 754 -25.09 40.60 -28.52
CA GLY A 754 -26.27 40.56 -29.39
C GLY A 754 -26.30 41.43 -30.67
N HIS A 755 -26.42 40.88 -31.79
CA HIS A 755 -27.56 40.86 -32.70
C HIS A 755 -27.15 40.39 -34.11
N THR A 756 -27.83 39.38 -34.61
CA THR A 756 -28.41 39.11 -35.95
C THR A 756 -27.84 39.87 -37.16
N GLY A 757 -27.54 39.10 -38.15
CA GLY A 757 -27.52 39.64 -39.53
C GLY A 757 -26.84 38.76 -40.56
N SER A 758 -27.66 38.09 -41.31
CA SER A 758 -27.44 37.31 -42.53
C SER A 758 -26.53 37.98 -43.58
N GLY A 759 -25.84 37.17 -44.34
CA GLY A 759 -25.34 37.62 -45.65
C GLY A 759 -24.33 36.73 -46.31
N ARG A 760 -24.81 35.87 -47.14
CA ARG A 760 -24.27 35.15 -48.32
C ARG A 760 -23.02 35.73 -48.98
N GLY A 761 -22.19 34.82 -49.47
CA GLY A 761 -21.68 34.98 -50.83
C GLY A 761 -20.25 34.59 -51.09
N ALA A 762 -20.08 33.45 -51.71
CA ALA A 762 -19.36 33.11 -52.90
C ALA A 762 -17.82 33.29 -52.94
N SER A 763 -17.13 32.18 -52.96
CA SER A 763 -16.39 31.55 -54.05
C SER A 763 -15.26 32.32 -54.77
N LEU A 764 -14.17 31.62 -54.89
CA LEU A 764 -13.44 31.23 -56.10
C LEU A 764 -11.91 31.43 -56.02
N HIS A 765 -11.23 30.33 -56.30
CA HIS A 765 -10.00 30.13 -57.09
C HIS A 765 -8.74 30.95 -56.73
N GLY A 766 -7.58 30.39 -56.68
CA GLY A 766 -6.96 29.32 -57.42
C GLY A 766 -5.45 29.41 -57.31
N SER A 767 -4.89 28.26 -57.37
CA SER A 767 -3.76 27.76 -58.15
C SER A 767 -2.32 28.25 -57.95
N ARG A 768 -1.48 27.23 -57.76
CA ARG A 768 -0.17 26.99 -58.43
C ARG A 768 0.98 27.94 -58.08
N GLY A 769 2.10 27.41 -57.78
CA GLY A 769 3.05 26.45 -58.32
C GLY A 769 4.37 26.61 -57.61
N SER A 770 4.99 25.54 -57.44
CA SER A 770 6.17 24.93 -58.02
C SER A 770 7.51 25.64 -57.80
N SER A 771 8.38 24.85 -57.29
CA SER A 771 9.62 24.30 -57.88
C SER A 771 10.90 24.67 -57.11
N SER A 772 11.55 23.63 -56.71
CA SER A 772 12.90 23.17 -57.07
C SER A 772 14.06 24.09 -56.67
N ALA A 773 15.21 23.67 -56.28
CA ALA A 773 16.00 22.47 -56.42
C ALA A 773 17.38 22.69 -55.76
N ASN A 774 17.99 21.57 -55.40
CA ASN A 774 19.43 21.28 -55.53
C ASN A 774 20.53 21.96 -54.72
N GLY A 775 21.32 21.10 -54.08
CA GLY A 775 22.74 20.97 -54.38
C GLY A 775 23.57 20.54 -53.18
N ARG A 776 23.93 19.31 -53.19
CA ARG A 776 25.22 18.61 -53.35
C ARG A 776 26.45 19.11 -52.60
N GLY A 777 27.05 18.11 -51.94
CA GLY A 777 28.48 17.85 -51.89
C GLY A 777 29.11 18.02 -50.55
N GLY A 778 29.88 17.17 -49.97
CA GLY A 778 30.68 16.05 -50.47
C GLY A 778 31.87 15.84 -49.52
N ARG A 779 32.10 14.58 -49.18
CA ARG A 779 33.41 13.91 -49.06
C ARG A 779 34.38 14.14 -47.87
N ARG A 780 34.63 12.98 -47.18
CA ARG A 780 35.93 12.35 -46.85
C ARG A 780 36.70 13.00 -45.69
N GLY A 781 37.13 12.20 -44.74
CA GLY A 781 38.03 11.06 -44.57
C GLY A 781 38.55 11.06 -43.18
N GLY A 782 38.63 9.97 -42.56
CA GLY A 782 39.79 9.12 -42.41
C GLY A 782 40.49 9.26 -41.04
N GLY A 783 40.60 8.17 -40.32
CA GLY A 783 41.80 7.94 -39.50
C GLY A 783 41.63 7.50 -38.05
N MET A 784 41.68 6.24 -37.81
CA MET A 784 42.34 5.43 -36.76
C MET A 784 42.75 6.06 -35.44
N GLY A 785 42.43 5.34 -34.35
CA GLY A 785 43.36 5.14 -33.23
C GLY A 785 42.82 4.97 -31.80
N SER A 786 42.61 3.76 -31.42
CA SER A 786 42.94 3.05 -30.19
C SER A 786 42.57 3.61 -28.77
N ARG A 787 41.88 2.73 -28.07
CA ARG A 787 42.00 2.29 -26.67
C ARG A 787 41.77 3.27 -25.52
N GLY A 788 40.77 2.88 -24.68
CA GLY A 788 40.68 3.31 -23.31
C GLY A 788 39.31 3.06 -22.73
N GLY A 789 39.21 2.10 -21.82
CA GLY A 789 37.95 1.64 -21.23
C GLY A 789 37.26 2.69 -20.35
N GLY A 790 35.96 2.67 -20.40
CA GLY A 790 35.10 3.42 -19.49
C GLY A 790 33.70 2.85 -19.59
N ARG A 791 33.25 2.28 -18.50
CA ARG A 791 31.85 1.78 -18.37
C ARG A 791 30.87 2.90 -18.69
N PRO A 792 29.81 2.64 -19.43
CA PRO A 792 28.73 3.57 -19.54
C PRO A 792 27.77 3.41 -18.36
N ALA A 793 27.49 4.49 -17.70
CA ALA A 793 26.34 4.63 -16.81
C ALA A 793 25.06 4.50 -17.68
N ALA A 794 24.21 3.58 -17.29
CA ALA A 794 22.91 3.40 -17.93
C ALA A 794 21.99 4.56 -17.54
N ASN A 795 21.70 5.42 -18.49
CA ASN A 795 20.56 6.33 -18.42
C ASN A 795 19.26 5.50 -18.47
N HIS A 796 18.65 5.27 -17.34
CA HIS A 796 17.26 4.85 -17.26
C HIS A 796 16.38 6.06 -17.62
N ARG A 797 15.97 6.15 -18.87
CA ARG A 797 14.72 6.84 -19.21
C ARG A 797 13.59 5.98 -18.66
N GLY A 798 12.98 6.45 -17.58
CA GLY A 798 11.75 5.90 -17.04
C GLY A 798 10.64 6.01 -18.07
N HIS A 799 10.24 4.89 -18.67
CA HIS A 799 8.96 4.80 -19.33
C HIS A 799 7.87 4.77 -18.24
N GLN A 800 7.05 5.79 -18.23
CA GLN A 800 5.76 5.75 -17.56
C GLN A 800 4.94 4.60 -18.17
N ARG A 801 4.94 3.48 -17.52
CA ARG A 801 3.90 2.48 -17.75
C ARG A 801 2.72 2.89 -16.89
N SER A 802 1.57 3.05 -17.54
CA SER A 802 0.30 3.04 -16.85
C SER A 802 0.21 1.73 -16.07
N ASP A 803 0.17 1.83 -14.77
CA ASP A 803 0.04 0.67 -13.87
C ASP A 803 -1.33 0.04 -14.10
N SER A 804 -1.41 -0.95 -14.94
CA SER A 804 -2.54 -1.85 -15.00
C SER A 804 -2.26 -2.98 -14.02
N ASP A 805 -2.67 -2.76 -12.78
CA ASP A 805 -2.58 -3.78 -11.76
C ASP A 805 -3.63 -4.85 -12.00
N GLY A 806 -3.18 -6.04 -12.30
CA GLY A 806 -4.03 -7.20 -12.41
C GLY A 806 -4.46 -7.70 -11.05
N ASP A 807 -5.61 -7.24 -10.56
CA ASP A 807 -6.21 -7.74 -9.32
C ASP A 807 -7.42 -8.60 -9.64
N ASP A 808 -7.33 -9.86 -9.39
CA ASP A 808 -8.47 -10.75 -9.46
C ASP A 808 -8.43 -11.87 -8.44
N ASN A 809 -9.34 -11.92 -7.54
CA ASN A 809 -10.27 -12.98 -7.21
C ASN A 809 -10.98 -12.87 -5.86
N PRO A 810 -12.25 -13.22 -5.77
CA PRO A 810 -13.06 -13.09 -4.57
C PRO A 810 -13.07 -14.36 -3.73
N ARG A 811 -13.05 -14.17 -2.43
CA ARG A 811 -13.40 -15.24 -1.48
C ARG A 811 -14.91 -15.33 -1.28
N PRO A 812 -15.50 -16.50 -1.32
CA PRO A 812 -16.85 -16.67 -0.81
C PRO A 812 -16.86 -16.53 0.71
N ALA A 813 -17.76 -15.70 1.19
CA ALA A 813 -18.02 -15.52 2.61
C ALA A 813 -18.23 -16.88 3.29
N ARG A 814 -17.51 -17.14 4.37
CA ARG A 814 -17.75 -18.27 5.25
C ARG A 814 -19.18 -18.21 5.77
N ARG A 815 -20.05 -19.05 5.24
CA ARG A 815 -21.32 -19.38 5.90
C ARG A 815 -21.00 -20.16 7.16
N ALA A 816 -21.22 -19.55 8.29
CA ALA A 816 -21.35 -20.25 9.56
C ALA A 816 -22.51 -21.23 9.44
N ARG A 817 -22.23 -22.52 9.49
CA ARG A 817 -23.25 -23.56 9.68
C ARG A 817 -23.74 -23.47 11.12
N GLY A 818 -24.88 -22.83 11.31
CA GLY A 818 -25.69 -23.03 12.47
C GLY A 818 -26.44 -24.36 12.31
N SER A 819 -26.15 -25.27 13.21
CA SER A 819 -26.88 -26.52 13.37
C SER A 819 -28.33 -26.23 13.77
N ALA A 820 -29.27 -26.66 12.97
CA ALA A 820 -30.68 -26.64 13.28
C ALA A 820 -31.00 -27.74 14.30
N ALA A 821 -31.48 -27.36 15.46
CA ALA A 821 -32.28 -28.26 16.31
C ALA A 821 -33.73 -27.81 16.25
N ARG A 822 -34.57 -28.74 15.85
CA ARG A 822 -36.04 -28.63 15.84
C ARG A 822 -36.57 -28.50 17.27
N GLY A 823 -37.52 -27.63 17.48
CA GLY A 823 -38.39 -27.59 18.65
C GLY A 823 -39.60 -26.71 18.40
N THR A 824 -40.71 -27.36 18.14
CA THR A 824 -42.07 -26.82 18.06
C THR A 824 -42.52 -26.34 19.44
N THR A 825 -43.19 -25.19 19.54
CA THR A 825 -44.59 -25.07 20.01
C THR A 825 -45.01 -23.61 20.21
N ARG A 826 -46.28 -23.42 19.91
CA ARG A 826 -47.17 -22.26 19.96
C ARG A 826 -47.22 -21.51 21.32
N GLY A 827 -47.46 -20.21 21.26
CA GLY A 827 -47.96 -19.43 22.38
C GLY A 827 -48.27 -17.98 22.02
N ARG A 828 -49.55 -17.68 21.97
CA ARG A 828 -50.21 -16.36 21.80
C ARG A 828 -50.08 -15.50 23.05
N GLY A 829 -50.20 -14.18 22.87
CA GLY A 829 -50.61 -13.18 23.88
C GLY A 829 -49.88 -11.86 23.69
N SER A 830 -50.35 -10.90 23.05
CA SER A 830 -51.30 -9.79 23.25
C SER A 830 -50.93 -8.86 24.43
N SER A 831 -50.89 -7.62 24.05
CA SER A 831 -51.36 -6.40 24.70
C SER A 831 -50.32 -5.46 25.34
N ARG A 832 -50.26 -4.29 24.73
CA ARG A 832 -50.72 -2.98 25.14
C ARG A 832 -49.95 -2.21 26.22
N ALA A 833 -49.38 -1.14 25.77
CA ALA A 833 -49.69 0.27 26.04
C ALA A 833 -49.05 0.92 27.29
N GLY A 834 -48.46 2.06 27.09
CA GLY A 834 -48.12 3.00 28.12
C GLY A 834 -47.41 4.25 27.59
N ARG A 835 -48.23 5.24 27.23
CA ARG A 835 -47.88 6.62 26.91
C ARG A 835 -47.29 7.36 28.11
N SER A 836 -46.42 8.35 27.88
CA SER A 836 -46.59 9.79 28.06
C SER A 836 -45.21 10.45 27.84
N SER A 837 -45.02 11.25 26.87
CA SER A 837 -45.28 12.69 26.74
C SER A 837 -44.82 13.53 27.94
N THR A 838 -43.78 14.32 27.67
CA THR A 838 -43.90 15.76 27.85
C THR A 838 -42.75 16.51 27.14
N ALA A 839 -43.19 17.51 26.40
CA ALA A 839 -42.39 18.47 25.65
C ALA A 839 -41.90 19.58 26.61
N GLY A 840 -40.76 20.14 26.25
CA GLY A 840 -40.27 21.39 26.79
C GLY A 840 -39.41 22.10 25.76
N ARG A 841 -40.04 22.90 24.91
CA ARG A 841 -39.40 23.95 24.11
C ARG A 841 -38.94 25.08 25.02
N PHE A 842 -37.81 25.67 24.70
CA PHE A 842 -37.42 27.10 24.68
C PHE A 842 -35.98 27.07 24.19
N GLY A 843 -35.55 27.77 23.18
CA GLY A 843 -35.83 29.17 22.80
C GLY A 843 -34.47 29.84 22.76
N SER A 844 -33.93 30.00 21.57
CA SER A 844 -33.06 30.99 20.94
C SER A 844 -32.24 31.95 21.80
N SER A 845 -31.13 32.24 21.22
CA SER A 845 -30.32 33.48 21.11
C SER A 845 -28.96 33.37 21.82
N GLY A 846 -27.88 33.28 21.10
CA GLY A 846 -27.20 34.43 20.54
C GLY A 846 -26.05 34.88 21.37
N ARG A 847 -24.96 34.93 20.70
CA ARG A 847 -23.76 35.75 20.92
C ARG A 847 -22.49 35.02 21.35
N SER A 848 -21.62 34.94 20.38
CA SER A 848 -20.18 35.08 20.45
C SER A 848 -19.75 35.94 21.64
N SER A 849 -18.92 35.35 22.51
CA SER A 849 -17.94 36.13 23.25
C SER A 849 -16.69 35.27 23.46
N ASN A 850 -15.61 35.72 22.85
CA ASN A 850 -14.27 35.42 23.27
C ASN A 850 -14.16 35.55 24.77
N ASN A 851 -13.83 34.52 25.48
CA ASN A 851 -13.26 34.65 26.82
C ASN A 851 -12.24 33.53 27.05
N ASN A 852 -11.00 33.96 27.11
CA ASN A 852 -9.83 33.21 27.60
C ASN A 852 -9.93 33.02 29.13
N ASN A 853 -10.84 32.22 29.60
CA ASN A 853 -10.76 31.68 30.95
C ASN A 853 -10.50 30.18 30.87
N ARG A 854 -9.22 29.83 30.68
CA ARG A 854 -8.73 28.44 30.81
C ARG A 854 -8.53 28.02 32.28
N TRP A 855 -8.89 28.88 33.26
CA TRP A 855 -8.67 28.66 34.69
C TRP A 855 -9.95 28.87 35.49
N SER A 856 -10.17 28.00 36.48
CA SER A 856 -11.26 28.17 37.47
C SER A 856 -10.95 29.32 38.42
N SER A 857 -11.95 29.76 39.20
CA SER A 857 -11.79 30.75 40.26
C SER A 857 -10.77 30.32 41.34
N ASN A 858 -10.42 29.03 41.39
CA ASN A 858 -9.47 28.44 42.36
C ASN A 858 -8.08 28.27 41.77
N GLY A 859 -7.79 28.80 40.58
CA GLY A 859 -6.48 28.69 39.95
C GLY A 859 -6.12 27.29 39.44
N VAL A 860 -7.12 26.47 39.13
CA VAL A 860 -6.97 25.15 38.51
C VAL A 860 -7.38 25.23 37.04
N PRO A 861 -6.60 24.65 36.10
CA PRO A 861 -6.98 24.71 34.71
C PRO A 861 -8.26 23.93 34.43
N LEU A 862 -9.09 24.51 33.54
CA LEU A 862 -10.30 23.85 33.07
C LEU A 862 -9.99 22.99 31.85
N CYS A 863 -10.56 21.79 31.80
CA CYS A 863 -10.47 20.91 30.65
C CYS A 863 -11.07 21.60 29.39
N PRO A 864 -10.32 21.76 28.29
CA PRO A 864 -10.79 22.49 27.11
C PRO A 864 -12.04 21.87 26.47
N ARG A 865 -12.27 20.58 26.67
CA ARG A 865 -13.41 19.85 26.07
C ARG A 865 -14.64 19.84 26.98
N HIS A 866 -14.44 19.70 28.30
CA HIS A 866 -15.55 19.50 29.23
C HIS A 866 -15.83 20.74 30.11
N GLY A 867 -14.93 21.70 30.13
CA GLY A 867 -15.08 22.89 31.00
C GLY A 867 -15.00 22.58 32.49
N LEU A 868 -14.60 21.37 32.88
CA LEU A 868 -14.47 20.92 34.29
C LEU A 868 -13.06 21.19 34.79
N GLU A 869 -12.90 21.42 36.11
CA GLU A 869 -11.59 21.54 36.75
C GLU A 869 -10.77 20.26 36.58
N CYS A 870 -9.50 20.40 36.18
CA CYS A 870 -8.57 19.29 36.09
C CYS A 870 -8.06 18.89 37.46
N LEU A 871 -7.82 17.60 37.67
CA LEU A 871 -7.13 17.08 38.86
C LEU A 871 -5.64 17.42 38.77
N SER A 872 -5.10 18.05 39.81
CA SER A 872 -3.67 18.30 39.96
C SER A 872 -3.02 17.14 40.66
N LEU A 873 -2.13 16.41 39.99
CA LEU A 873 -1.45 15.25 40.47
C LEU A 873 0.06 15.47 40.48
N THR A 874 0.80 14.71 41.28
CA THR A 874 2.26 14.75 41.34
C THR A 874 2.82 13.43 40.83
N ALA A 875 3.77 13.52 39.89
CA ALA A 875 4.43 12.33 39.34
C ALA A 875 5.48 11.81 40.31
N ASN A 876 5.43 10.52 40.63
CA ASN A 876 6.40 9.82 41.50
C ASN A 876 7.27 8.86 40.67
N THR A 877 7.49 9.14 39.38
CA THR A 877 8.35 8.29 38.55
C THR A 877 9.82 8.68 38.66
N SER A 878 10.73 7.74 38.49
CA SER A 878 12.18 7.97 38.57
C SER A 878 12.67 9.06 37.59
N ASN A 879 11.97 9.28 36.47
CA ASN A 879 12.33 10.30 35.49
C ASN A 879 11.71 11.69 35.76
N ASN A 880 10.69 11.78 36.60
CA ASN A 880 9.99 13.03 36.96
C ASN A 880 9.56 13.06 38.41
N PRO A 881 10.45 12.87 39.37
CA PRO A 881 10.08 12.82 40.79
C PRO A 881 9.60 14.19 41.28
N GLY A 882 8.36 14.25 41.77
CA GLY A 882 7.78 15.47 42.33
C GLY A 882 7.22 16.46 41.33
N ARG A 883 7.28 16.20 40.01
CA ARG A 883 6.74 17.07 38.97
C ARG A 883 5.20 17.02 38.94
N ARG A 884 4.55 18.18 38.97
CA ARG A 884 3.09 18.28 38.97
C ARG A 884 2.52 18.22 37.58
N PHE A 885 1.37 17.58 37.40
CA PHE A 885 0.63 17.53 36.15
C PHE A 885 -0.88 17.61 36.37
N PHE A 886 -1.60 18.01 35.30
CA PHE A 886 -3.04 18.13 35.30
C PHE A 886 -3.68 17.03 34.47
N LYS A 887 -4.74 16.39 35.00
CA LYS A 887 -5.53 15.38 34.33
C LYS A 887 -7.01 15.77 34.36
N CYS A 888 -7.75 15.52 33.30
CA CYS A 888 -9.20 15.77 33.25
C CYS A 888 -9.92 14.96 34.33
N SER A 889 -10.85 15.58 35.05
CA SER A 889 -11.61 14.95 36.14
C SER A 889 -12.77 14.06 35.65
N HIS A 890 -13.07 14.04 34.35
CA HIS A 890 -14.12 13.20 33.77
C HIS A 890 -13.71 11.72 33.81
N GLN A 891 -14.52 10.87 34.48
CA GLN A 891 -14.14 9.51 34.85
C GLN A 891 -14.55 8.41 33.84
N THR A 892 -15.11 8.70 32.67
CA THR A 892 -15.45 7.65 31.69
C THR A 892 -14.32 7.50 30.70
N GLU A 893 -13.77 6.29 30.57
CA GLU A 893 -12.64 5.96 29.67
C GLU A 893 -12.87 6.28 28.18
N ALA A 894 -14.13 6.39 27.75
CA ALA A 894 -14.48 6.72 26.36
C ALA A 894 -14.39 8.19 26.02
N ASP A 895 -14.36 9.11 26.98
CA ASP A 895 -14.47 10.56 26.80
C ASP A 895 -13.31 11.39 27.38
N ALA A 896 -12.24 10.77 27.85
CA ALA A 896 -11.08 11.50 28.41
C ALA A 896 -10.37 12.31 27.31
N CYS A 897 -10.47 13.63 27.37
CA CYS A 897 -9.96 14.52 26.33
C CYS A 897 -8.57 15.11 26.58
N LEU A 898 -8.09 15.09 27.82
CA LEU A 898 -6.70 15.41 28.19
C LEU A 898 -6.11 14.20 28.88
N LYS A 899 -5.16 13.53 28.23
CA LYS A 899 -4.44 12.43 28.86
C LYS A 899 -3.65 12.94 30.06
N PHE A 900 -2.86 13.98 29.92
CA PHE A 900 -2.25 14.80 30.97
C PHE A 900 -1.50 15.99 30.37
N ALA A 901 -1.24 17.05 31.14
CA ALA A 901 -0.36 18.15 30.78
C ALA A 901 0.49 18.52 32.00
N TRP A 902 1.77 18.73 31.83
CA TRP A 902 2.66 19.14 32.91
C TRP A 902 2.31 20.55 33.38
N ALA A 903 2.37 20.79 34.68
CA ALA A 903 2.00 22.07 35.27
C ALA A 903 2.93 23.23 34.87
N ASP A 904 4.18 22.90 34.60
CA ASP A 904 5.22 23.82 34.14
C ASP A 904 5.18 24.13 32.64
N GLU A 905 4.47 23.31 31.87
CA GLU A 905 4.27 23.47 30.42
C GLU A 905 2.90 24.13 30.10
N TYR A 906 2.09 24.41 31.11
CA TYR A 906 0.77 25.04 30.91
C TYR A 906 0.91 26.56 30.90
N ASP A 907 0.89 27.19 29.73
CA ASP A 907 0.99 28.65 29.58
C ASP A 907 -0.11 29.38 30.36
N GLY A 908 0.30 30.17 31.35
CA GLY A 908 -0.57 31.08 32.07
C GLY A 908 -0.68 30.93 33.59
N ALA A 909 0.25 30.21 34.25
CA ALA A 909 0.27 30.21 35.73
C ALA A 909 0.73 31.58 36.28
N PRO A 910 -0.02 32.23 37.19
CA PRO A 910 0.46 33.47 37.82
C PRO A 910 1.66 33.17 38.71
N ALA A 911 2.75 33.93 38.52
CA ALA A 911 3.97 33.87 39.30
C ALA A 911 3.71 34.19 40.78
N GLY A 912 3.74 33.15 41.62
CA GLY A 912 3.76 33.30 43.06
C GLY A 912 5.16 33.66 43.56
N HIS A 913 5.30 34.77 44.23
CA HIS A 913 6.51 35.29 44.84
C HIS A 913 7.14 34.31 45.87
N GLY A 914 8.43 34.07 45.71
CA GLY A 914 9.23 33.44 46.77
C GLY A 914 10.72 33.70 46.47
N ARG A 915 11.27 34.58 47.34
CA ARG A 915 12.65 35.11 47.33
C ARG A 915 13.71 34.02 47.53
N GLY A 916 14.88 34.26 46.84
CA GLY A 916 16.16 34.26 47.55
C GLY A 916 17.24 33.33 47.02
N GLY A 917 18.33 33.89 46.54
CA GLY A 917 19.66 33.25 46.65
C GLY A 917 20.50 33.27 45.38
N SER A 918 21.21 34.34 45.22
CA SER A 918 22.34 34.54 44.28
C SER A 918 23.52 33.60 44.51
N SER A 919 24.17 33.15 43.46
CA SER A 919 25.63 33.41 43.34
C SER A 919 26.16 33.09 41.94
N ARG A 920 27.00 33.98 41.55
CA ARG A 920 27.82 34.06 40.32
C ARG A 920 28.99 33.09 40.31
N GLY A 921 29.49 32.80 39.12
CA GLY A 921 30.86 32.31 38.92
C GLY A 921 31.08 31.71 37.54
N THR A 922 31.33 32.54 36.58
CA THR A 922 32.49 32.78 35.67
C THR A 922 33.35 31.58 35.22
N SER A 923 33.30 31.37 33.93
CA SER A 923 34.37 31.15 32.93
C SER A 923 35.62 30.35 33.28
N HIS A 924 36.01 29.40 32.42
CA HIS A 924 37.17 29.56 31.52
C HIS A 924 37.38 28.35 30.59
N ALA A 925 37.90 28.71 29.44
CA ALA A 925 38.31 27.86 28.34
C ALA A 925 39.56 27.02 28.68
N GLY A 926 39.76 25.92 27.94
CA GLY A 926 41.02 25.19 27.95
C GLY A 926 41.10 24.11 26.89
N ARG A 927 41.71 24.44 25.78
CA ARG A 927 42.25 23.50 24.77
C ARG A 927 43.21 22.52 25.42
N ASN A 928 43.28 21.24 25.03
CA ASN A 928 44.50 20.72 24.39
C ASN A 928 44.34 19.29 23.81
N ARG A 929 45.17 19.10 22.82
CA ARG A 929 45.53 17.94 22.03
C ARG A 929 46.24 16.85 22.82
N GLY A 930 46.24 15.61 22.26
CA GLY A 930 47.35 14.67 22.45
C GLY A 930 46.89 13.21 22.34
N GLN A 931 47.06 12.65 21.23
CA GLN A 931 47.86 11.47 20.80
C GLN A 931 48.10 10.36 21.82
N GLY A 932 47.75 9.12 21.39
CA GLY A 932 48.71 8.00 21.37
C GLY A 932 48.48 6.87 22.33
N GLY A 933 48.36 5.66 21.80
CA GLY A 933 49.07 4.54 22.42
C GLY A 933 48.25 3.32 22.82
N ARG A 934 48.13 2.38 21.95
CA ARG A 934 48.27 0.90 22.05
C ARG A 934 48.10 0.14 23.36
N GLN A 935 47.37 -1.00 23.19
CA GLN A 935 47.58 -2.36 23.71
C GLN A 935 46.92 -2.74 25.05
N GLY A 936 46.16 -3.82 24.98
CA GLY A 936 46.25 -4.89 25.96
C GLY A 936 44.95 -5.58 26.29
N GLN A 937 44.60 -6.62 25.55
CA GLN A 937 44.05 -7.94 25.90
C GLN A 937 43.16 -8.15 27.13
N ASN A 938 42.11 -8.89 26.79
CA ASN A 938 41.45 -9.99 27.51
C ASN A 938 40.18 -9.73 28.30
N GLY A 939 39.14 -10.34 27.86
CA GLY A 939 38.37 -11.35 28.60
C GLY A 939 37.00 -10.96 28.98
N GLY A 940 35.99 -11.58 28.35
CA GLY A 940 34.67 -11.68 28.92
C GLY A 940 33.54 -11.36 27.95
N GLN A 941 33.20 -12.34 27.13
CA GLN A 941 31.98 -12.33 26.39
C GLN A 941 30.77 -12.37 27.30
N PHE A 942 29.96 -11.32 27.28
CA PHE A 942 28.52 -11.42 27.51
C PHE A 942 27.82 -10.88 26.27
N VAL A 943 27.28 -11.81 25.49
CA VAL A 943 26.42 -11.51 24.35
C VAL A 943 25.04 -11.19 24.87
N THR A 944 24.69 -9.92 24.94
CA THR A 944 23.29 -9.50 24.97
C THR A 944 22.83 -9.26 23.54
N ALA A 945 21.95 -10.15 23.06
CA ALA A 945 21.27 -9.99 21.80
C ALA A 945 20.26 -8.85 21.91
N THR A 946 20.63 -7.65 21.50
CA THR A 946 19.71 -6.62 21.00
C THR A 946 20.54 -5.61 20.22
N GLY A 947 20.77 -5.92 18.93
CA GLY A 947 21.28 -4.94 17.98
C GLY A 947 20.16 -3.98 17.58
N HIS A 948 20.02 -2.88 18.25
CA HIS A 948 19.30 -1.72 17.74
C HIS A 948 20.31 -0.61 17.48
N SER A 949 20.49 -0.28 16.20
CA SER A 949 21.07 1.01 15.82
C SER A 949 20.11 2.08 16.33
N ALA A 950 20.58 2.93 17.23
CA ALA A 950 19.84 4.08 17.71
C ALA A 950 19.47 4.97 16.50
N GLN A 951 18.18 5.00 16.14
CA GLN A 951 17.70 5.97 15.17
C GLN A 951 17.63 7.33 15.85
N THR A 952 18.29 8.31 15.25
CA THR A 952 18.31 9.69 15.70
C THR A 952 17.06 10.44 15.21
N CYS A 953 16.61 11.43 15.97
CA CYS A 953 15.51 12.32 15.59
C CYS A 953 15.88 13.09 14.32
N TYR A 954 15.00 13.09 13.32
CA TYR A 954 15.22 13.77 12.04
C TYR A 954 15.29 15.30 12.14
N LYS A 955 14.90 15.90 13.27
CA LYS A 955 14.89 17.37 13.47
C LYS A 955 16.07 17.88 14.24
N CYS A 956 16.48 17.22 15.33
CA CYS A 956 17.60 17.64 16.16
C CYS A 956 18.84 16.74 16.09
N GLY A 957 18.72 15.53 15.48
CA GLY A 957 19.84 14.59 15.37
C GLY A 957 20.11 13.76 16.64
N GLU A 958 19.35 13.95 17.74
CA GLU A 958 19.54 13.26 19.00
C GLU A 958 18.76 11.93 19.05
N PRO A 959 19.29 10.88 19.70
CA PRO A 959 18.60 9.61 19.86
C PRO A 959 17.54 9.68 20.96
N GLY A 960 16.44 8.94 20.82
CA GLY A 960 15.46 8.69 21.85
C GLY A 960 14.10 9.32 21.69
N HIS A 961 13.86 10.12 20.65
CA HIS A 961 12.53 10.65 20.30
C HIS A 961 12.33 10.80 18.79
N TRP A 962 11.10 10.94 18.37
CA TRP A 962 10.72 11.12 16.97
C TRP A 962 10.52 12.59 16.62
N SER A 963 10.59 12.94 15.34
CA SER A 963 10.50 14.33 14.86
C SER A 963 9.21 15.09 15.24
N ASN A 964 8.13 14.40 15.53
CA ASN A 964 6.87 14.96 16.03
C ASN A 964 6.80 15.15 17.56
N ALA A 965 7.80 14.68 18.28
CA ALA A 965 7.99 14.83 19.72
C ALA A 965 9.35 15.44 20.04
N CYS A 966 9.93 16.18 19.10
CA CYS A 966 11.22 16.85 19.27
C CYS A 966 11.06 18.03 20.25
N PRO A 967 11.89 18.11 21.30
CA PRO A 967 11.82 19.19 22.26
C PRO A 967 12.30 20.54 21.71
N ASP A 968 12.93 20.57 20.52
CA ASP A 968 13.43 21.78 19.87
C ASP A 968 12.41 22.40 18.90
N ILE A 969 11.12 22.22 19.15
CA ILE A 969 10.04 22.90 18.42
C ILE A 969 9.34 23.88 19.35
#